data_c884e95f604f2011e6c3393c0c718d1c
#
_entry.id   c884e95f604f2011e6c3393c0c718d1c
#
_cell.length_a   1.000
_cell.length_b   1.000
_cell.length_c   1.000
_cell.angle_alpha   90.00
_cell.angle_beta   90.00
_cell.angle_gamma   90.00
#
_symmetry.space_group_name_H-M   'P 1'
#
loop_
_entity.id
_entity.type
_entity.pdbx_description
1 polymer ?
#
loop_
_entity_poly.entity_id
_entity_poly.type
_entity_poly.pdbx_seq_one_letter_code
_entity_poly.pdbx_strand_id
1 'polypeptide(L)'
;VKVNGHWIEAVLFDLDGVVTDTAQVHERAWKAAFDTLLSAAGQGDRPFTHEDYRTYVDGRDRFDAVRVFARARALDLVESPTEASSLGSVQEWADRKNTEYLSALTSQGVRTIDDTIDVLRRLRMAGIPTAVVSSSRNARAVMALAGVGGLFDVRVDGTDVERRRLAGKPAPDLYLEAARRLGFPPKTSAVVEDSVAGIQGARAGGFELVIGLQRASAPALPNADITVGSLADLDIDIGTDTPAGVNEGCELCSGDTRSPWELHYLGFDVWEEGMRESLCTLGNGYFATRGALPEATADGVHYPGTYLAGCYNRLRSTIDGIDHEDESIVAWPNWLGTTFSIDGGPWFTPANQRPLHHHIALDLKRGVLRRESLLADSEGRRTWLRQTRIVSMASPHLAALETRIEPENYRAMIAVRCALDADVRNGNVADFRTLDNVHLTDIETGLGADDLAWIRLRSRQSRISVALASRVDSSAPVRRASDQPTSAFQESWAEASPTSGINITKTIALYSSRDRAITDPLSTALSSLAERDTFPMLVESHVRQWQRLWDRFDLKASCSDPDTVRAVRLQLFHVIQSLSPHTVDLDVGVPARGLHGEAYRGHIFWDELFVLPLLNLRTPELSKSLLLYRHRRLPQARRRAREMGYLGALFPWQSGSDGREETPRLLFNPRSGRWMPDHSSRQFHVG
;
A
#
# COMPACT_ATOMS: atom_id res chain seq x y z
N VAL A 1 21.49 6.66 -13.70
CA VAL A 1 21.49 8.10 -13.34
C VAL A 1 22.91 8.63 -13.28
N LYS A 2 23.07 9.94 -13.47
CA LYS A 2 24.33 10.61 -13.14
C LYS A 2 24.15 11.30 -11.79
N VAL A 3 25.06 11.05 -10.86
CA VAL A 3 25.13 11.76 -9.59
C VAL A 3 26.43 12.55 -9.59
N ASN A 4 26.33 13.87 -9.60
CA ASN A 4 27.49 14.78 -9.72
C ASN A 4 28.45 14.38 -10.87
N GLY A 5 27.90 13.96 -12.02
CA GLY A 5 28.66 13.54 -13.19
C GLY A 5 29.07 12.06 -13.26
N HIS A 6 28.96 11.30 -12.17
CA HIS A 6 29.24 9.85 -12.12
C HIS A 6 28.04 9.03 -12.56
N TRP A 7 28.27 8.02 -13.43
CA TRP A 7 27.21 7.06 -13.81
C TRP A 7 26.98 6.03 -12.70
N ILE A 8 25.77 6.05 -12.12
CA ILE A 8 25.38 5.20 -10.97
C ILE A 8 24.18 4.35 -11.35
N GLU A 9 24.26 3.05 -11.06
CA GLU A 9 23.20 2.06 -11.31
C GLU A 9 22.49 1.62 -10.02
N ALA A 10 23.12 1.79 -8.84
CA ALA A 10 22.53 1.50 -7.53
C ALA A 10 23.08 2.44 -6.47
N VAL A 11 22.29 2.75 -5.44
CA VAL A 11 22.72 3.62 -4.33
C VAL A 11 22.47 2.93 -2.99
N LEU A 12 23.50 2.91 -2.14
CA LEU A 12 23.47 2.34 -0.81
C LEU A 12 23.48 3.46 0.22
N PHE A 13 22.61 3.41 1.20
CA PHE A 13 22.50 4.42 2.26
C PHE A 13 22.81 3.82 3.61
N ASP A 14 23.59 4.52 4.44
CA ASP A 14 23.55 4.25 5.87
C ASP A 14 22.18 4.61 6.44
N LEU A 15 21.84 4.09 7.61
CA LEU A 15 20.56 4.31 8.26
C LEU A 15 20.61 5.47 9.25
N ASP A 16 21.50 5.39 10.23
CA ASP A 16 21.51 6.25 11.42
C ASP A 16 22.28 7.55 11.13
N GLY A 17 21.59 8.68 11.03
CA GLY A 17 22.17 9.98 10.65
C GLY A 17 22.08 10.30 9.15
N VAL A 18 21.76 9.30 8.30
CA VAL A 18 21.52 9.48 6.87
C VAL A 18 20.03 9.41 6.54
N VAL A 19 19.36 8.32 6.88
CA VAL A 19 17.92 8.10 6.61
C VAL A 19 17.06 8.52 7.80
N THR A 20 17.56 8.26 9.02
CA THR A 20 16.86 8.55 10.27
C THR A 20 17.72 9.43 11.18
N ASP A 21 17.07 10.35 11.89
CA ASP A 21 17.72 11.24 12.89
C ASP A 21 17.89 10.49 14.24
N THR A 22 18.58 9.37 14.20
CA THR A 22 18.80 8.49 15.37
C THR A 22 20.21 8.57 15.93
N ALA A 23 21.15 9.24 15.27
CA ALA A 23 22.54 9.36 15.71
C ALA A 23 22.65 9.96 17.12
N GLN A 24 21.88 11.01 17.43
CA GLN A 24 21.86 11.60 18.77
C GLN A 24 21.25 10.67 19.83
N VAL A 25 20.32 9.80 19.44
CA VAL A 25 19.75 8.79 20.36
C VAL A 25 20.79 7.73 20.68
N HIS A 26 21.57 7.31 19.68
CA HIS A 26 22.71 6.42 19.86
C HIS A 26 23.76 7.00 20.81
N GLU A 27 24.16 8.25 20.58
CA GLU A 27 25.14 8.94 21.42
C GLU A 27 24.68 9.02 22.88
N ARG A 28 23.44 9.43 23.14
CA ARG A 28 22.88 9.51 24.50
C ARG A 28 22.83 8.15 25.19
N ALA A 29 22.46 7.10 24.49
CA ALA A 29 22.45 5.75 25.03
C ALA A 29 23.86 5.24 25.37
N TRP A 30 24.87 5.55 24.54
CA TRP A 30 26.26 5.23 24.81
C TRP A 30 26.78 6.02 26.00
N LYS A 31 26.46 7.32 26.06
CA LYS A 31 26.86 8.17 27.18
C LYS A 31 26.32 7.62 28.50
N ALA A 32 25.05 7.26 28.58
CA ALA A 32 24.47 6.68 29.79
C ALA A 32 25.14 5.37 30.21
N ALA A 33 25.45 4.49 29.24
CA ALA A 33 26.13 3.22 29.53
C ALA A 33 27.59 3.45 29.97
N PHE A 34 28.36 4.26 29.24
CA PHE A 34 29.78 4.45 29.50
C PHE A 34 30.07 5.35 30.72
N ASP A 35 29.26 6.35 31.00
CA ASP A 35 29.40 7.14 32.24
C ASP A 35 29.21 6.25 33.47
N THR A 36 28.30 5.27 33.39
CA THR A 36 28.14 4.27 34.45
C THR A 36 29.38 3.36 34.58
N LEU A 37 29.92 2.89 33.43
CA LEU A 37 31.13 2.07 33.39
C LEU A 37 32.34 2.83 33.97
N LEU A 38 32.54 4.07 33.52
CA LEU A 38 33.65 4.93 34.01
C LEU A 38 33.55 5.21 35.49
N SER A 39 32.34 5.43 36.01
CA SER A 39 32.12 5.60 37.45
C SER A 39 32.49 4.33 38.23
N ALA A 40 32.07 3.14 37.74
CA ALA A 40 32.44 1.87 38.33
C ALA A 40 33.94 1.58 38.30
N ALA A 41 34.64 2.09 37.27
CA ALA A 41 36.10 1.98 37.10
C ALA A 41 36.89 3.05 37.87
N GLY A 42 36.24 3.92 38.66
CA GLY A 42 36.91 5.01 39.38
C GLY A 42 37.36 6.16 38.47
N GLN A 43 36.85 6.25 37.23
CA GLN A 43 37.16 7.31 36.25
C GLN A 43 35.99 8.27 36.05
N GLY A 44 35.09 8.42 37.02
CA GLY A 44 33.90 9.27 36.92
C GLY A 44 34.19 10.77 36.73
N ASP A 45 35.38 11.23 37.03
CA ASP A 45 35.89 12.57 36.77
C ASP A 45 36.20 12.85 35.28
N ARG A 46 36.24 11.79 34.45
CA ARG A 46 36.49 11.86 33.00
C ARG A 46 35.34 11.24 32.22
N PRO A 47 34.14 11.89 32.22
CA PRO A 47 32.93 11.32 31.60
C PRO A 47 33.09 11.10 30.10
N PHE A 48 32.24 10.25 29.54
CA PHE A 48 32.16 10.00 28.10
C PHE A 48 31.74 11.27 27.36
N THR A 49 32.48 11.64 26.34
CA THR A 49 32.33 12.88 25.57
C THR A 49 31.81 12.61 24.14
N HIS A 50 31.32 13.65 23.46
CA HIS A 50 31.02 13.61 22.05
C HIS A 50 32.24 13.21 21.18
N GLU A 51 33.45 13.61 21.55
CA GLU A 51 34.66 13.22 20.86
C GLU A 51 35.00 11.73 21.05
N ASP A 52 34.76 11.19 22.25
CA ASP A 52 34.84 9.72 22.50
C ASP A 52 33.87 8.94 21.64
N TYR A 53 32.61 9.43 21.55
CA TYR A 53 31.59 8.81 20.72
C TYR A 53 32.07 8.66 19.27
N ARG A 54 32.53 9.75 18.70
CA ARG A 54 32.95 9.81 17.30
C ARG A 54 34.21 8.99 17.01
N THR A 55 35.17 9.00 17.94
CA THR A 55 36.46 8.35 17.75
C THR A 55 36.37 6.83 17.94
N TYR A 56 35.61 6.38 18.91
CA TYR A 56 35.64 5.00 19.35
C TYR A 56 34.38 4.20 19.05
N VAL A 57 33.25 4.86 18.76
CA VAL A 57 31.93 4.23 18.78
C VAL A 57 31.17 4.38 17.47
N ASP A 58 31.20 5.56 16.92
CA ASP A 58 30.35 5.93 15.78
C ASP A 58 30.55 5.03 14.55
N GLY A 59 29.42 4.56 13.96
CA GLY A 59 29.42 3.68 12.80
C GLY A 59 29.82 2.21 13.07
N ARG A 60 30.26 1.86 14.29
CA ARG A 60 30.74 0.51 14.65
C ARG A 60 29.64 -0.41 15.15
N ASP A 61 29.90 -1.72 15.06
CA ASP A 61 29.12 -2.72 15.82
C ASP A 61 29.23 -2.47 17.32
N ARG A 62 28.16 -2.69 18.06
CA ARG A 62 28.06 -2.36 19.48
C ARG A 62 29.09 -3.08 20.38
N PHE A 63 29.44 -4.32 20.04
CA PHE A 63 30.43 -5.07 20.80
C PHE A 63 31.83 -4.57 20.50
N ASP A 64 32.12 -4.24 19.25
CA ASP A 64 33.39 -3.63 18.85
C ASP A 64 33.57 -2.24 19.45
N ALA A 65 32.51 -1.44 19.48
CA ALA A 65 32.51 -0.13 20.14
C ALA A 65 32.90 -0.22 21.63
N VAL A 66 32.32 -1.19 22.36
CA VAL A 66 32.70 -1.41 23.78
C VAL A 66 34.17 -1.81 23.89
N ARG A 67 34.68 -2.73 23.05
CA ARG A 67 36.09 -3.16 23.08
C ARG A 67 37.05 -2.02 22.79
N VAL A 68 36.76 -1.23 21.74
CA VAL A 68 37.61 -0.13 21.32
C VAL A 68 37.66 0.95 22.40
N PHE A 69 36.51 1.33 22.98
CA PHE A 69 36.43 2.30 24.03
C PHE A 69 37.12 1.80 25.33
N ALA A 70 36.87 0.55 25.73
CA ALA A 70 37.52 -0.04 26.90
C ALA A 70 39.06 -0.02 26.79
N ARG A 71 39.58 -0.40 25.61
CA ARG A 71 41.04 -0.32 25.35
C ARG A 71 41.56 1.11 25.44
N ALA A 72 40.86 2.08 24.86
CA ALA A 72 41.26 3.50 24.86
C ALA A 72 41.29 4.09 26.29
N ARG A 73 40.44 3.59 27.18
CA ARG A 73 40.33 4.02 28.58
C ARG A 73 41.05 3.08 29.55
N ALA A 74 41.78 2.06 29.05
CA ALA A 74 42.47 1.03 29.84
C ALA A 74 41.58 0.34 30.87
N LEU A 75 40.34 -0.02 30.44
CA LEU A 75 39.34 -0.73 31.24
C LEU A 75 39.50 -2.23 31.02
N ASP A 76 39.55 -3.01 32.10
CA ASP A 76 39.70 -4.46 32.06
C ASP A 76 38.32 -5.12 32.04
N LEU A 77 37.78 -5.36 30.81
CA LEU A 77 36.52 -6.04 30.58
C LEU A 77 36.79 -7.43 30.04
N VAL A 78 36.01 -8.40 30.51
CA VAL A 78 35.97 -9.75 29.95
C VAL A 78 34.99 -9.82 28.75
N GLU A 79 35.09 -10.84 27.92
CA GLU A 79 34.21 -10.95 26.74
C GLU A 79 32.79 -11.36 27.11
N SER A 80 32.65 -12.29 28.03
CA SER A 80 31.37 -12.92 28.40
C SER A 80 31.06 -12.78 29.90
N PRO A 81 29.76 -12.67 30.29
CA PRO A 81 29.34 -12.64 31.71
C PRO A 81 29.71 -13.91 32.50
N THR A 82 30.11 -14.99 31.83
CA THR A 82 30.55 -16.24 32.46
C THR A 82 31.98 -16.12 33.02
N GLU A 83 32.72 -15.08 32.69
CA GLU A 83 34.05 -14.79 33.16
C GLU A 83 33.97 -13.77 34.31
N ALA A 84 34.91 -13.85 35.27
CA ALA A 84 34.92 -12.95 36.42
C ALA A 84 35.69 -11.66 36.11
N SER A 85 35.02 -10.51 36.17
CA SER A 85 35.60 -9.19 36.14
C SER A 85 34.87 -8.25 37.10
N SER A 86 35.60 -7.35 37.75
CA SER A 86 34.99 -6.31 38.63
C SER A 86 34.21 -5.24 37.85
N LEU A 87 34.51 -5.09 36.56
CA LEU A 87 33.87 -4.10 35.68
C LEU A 87 32.80 -4.71 34.73
N GLY A 88 32.59 -6.02 34.81
CA GLY A 88 31.66 -6.72 33.94
C GLY A 88 32.24 -7.08 32.57
N SER A 89 31.37 -7.47 31.64
CA SER A 89 31.75 -7.96 30.32
C SER A 89 31.37 -7.00 29.18
N VAL A 90 32.03 -7.19 28.05
CA VAL A 90 31.70 -6.51 26.79
C VAL A 90 30.22 -6.70 26.46
N GLN A 91 29.70 -7.92 26.65
CA GLN A 91 28.31 -8.24 26.38
C GLN A 91 27.34 -7.46 27.28
N GLU A 92 27.58 -7.39 28.59
CA GLU A 92 26.71 -6.68 29.54
C GLU A 92 26.60 -5.19 29.19
N TRP A 93 27.71 -4.53 28.86
CA TRP A 93 27.72 -3.10 28.51
C TRP A 93 27.04 -2.84 27.14
N ALA A 94 27.24 -3.73 26.18
CA ALA A 94 26.56 -3.67 24.90
C ALA A 94 25.05 -3.84 25.05
N ASP A 95 24.60 -4.76 25.92
CA ASP A 95 23.19 -5.02 26.20
C ASP A 95 22.54 -3.90 27.02
N ARG A 96 23.27 -3.31 27.97
CA ARG A 96 22.82 -2.14 28.72
C ARG A 96 22.56 -0.96 27.78
N LYS A 97 23.53 -0.64 26.90
CA LYS A 97 23.35 0.41 25.89
C LYS A 97 22.12 0.13 25.00
N ASN A 98 21.91 -1.13 24.63
CA ASN A 98 20.79 -1.50 23.80
C ASN A 98 19.44 -1.29 24.50
N THR A 99 19.36 -1.56 25.80
CA THR A 99 18.16 -1.30 26.61
C THR A 99 17.85 0.19 26.67
N GLU A 100 18.84 1.04 26.93
CA GLU A 100 18.69 2.49 26.94
C GLU A 100 18.24 3.02 25.58
N TYR A 101 18.82 2.51 24.50
CA TYR A 101 18.49 2.89 23.15
C TYR A 101 17.05 2.54 22.77
N LEU A 102 16.60 1.31 23.03
CA LEU A 102 15.23 0.87 22.74
C LEU A 102 14.20 1.64 23.58
N SER A 103 14.51 1.93 24.84
CA SER A 103 13.67 2.77 25.69
C SER A 103 13.47 4.17 25.13
N ALA A 104 14.57 4.79 24.67
CA ALA A 104 14.52 6.11 24.05
C ALA A 104 13.74 6.13 22.73
N LEU A 105 13.92 5.13 21.86
CA LEU A 105 13.14 4.99 20.61
C LEU A 105 11.65 4.83 20.87
N THR A 106 11.28 4.05 21.88
CA THR A 106 9.87 3.80 22.21
C THR A 106 9.18 5.05 22.75
N SER A 107 9.91 5.87 23.51
CA SER A 107 9.35 7.08 24.14
C SER A 107 9.30 8.30 23.23
N GLN A 108 10.27 8.44 22.29
CA GLN A 108 10.43 9.64 21.46
C GLN A 108 10.03 9.44 19.99
N GLY A 109 9.83 8.18 19.55
CA GLY A 109 9.67 7.84 18.15
C GLY A 109 10.96 7.96 17.34
N VAL A 110 10.86 7.74 16.02
CA VAL A 110 11.98 7.88 15.08
C VAL A 110 11.59 8.90 14.02
N ARG A 111 12.42 9.93 13.84
CA ARG A 111 12.25 10.93 12.77
C ARG A 111 13.04 10.50 11.54
N THR A 112 12.46 10.73 10.38
CA THR A 112 13.15 10.63 9.09
C THR A 112 13.85 11.94 8.74
N ILE A 113 14.79 11.87 7.85
CA ILE A 113 15.51 13.02 7.32
C ILE A 113 14.94 13.35 5.95
N ASP A 114 14.19 14.45 5.86
CA ASP A 114 13.31 14.77 4.73
C ASP A 114 14.03 14.82 3.38
N ASP A 115 15.19 15.47 3.29
CA ASP A 115 15.98 15.58 2.06
C ASP A 115 16.49 14.21 1.58
N THR A 116 16.83 13.31 2.49
CA THR A 116 17.19 11.92 2.16
C THR A 116 15.99 11.14 1.63
N ILE A 117 14.84 11.31 2.26
CA ILE A 117 13.60 10.67 1.79
C ILE A 117 13.23 11.15 0.39
N ASP A 118 13.37 12.44 0.11
CA ASP A 118 13.09 13.01 -1.20
C ASP A 118 14.05 12.48 -2.28
N VAL A 119 15.34 12.36 -1.96
CA VAL A 119 16.32 11.76 -2.88
C VAL A 119 16.04 10.27 -3.11
N LEU A 120 15.71 9.51 -2.05
CA LEU A 120 15.30 8.11 -2.18
C LEU A 120 14.09 7.94 -3.10
N ARG A 121 13.07 8.79 -2.94
CA ARG A 121 11.88 8.78 -3.81
C ARG A 121 12.26 9.07 -5.27
N ARG A 122 13.11 10.09 -5.50
CA ARG A 122 13.59 10.43 -6.85
C ARG A 122 14.37 9.29 -7.50
N LEU A 123 15.27 8.64 -6.77
CA LEU A 123 16.04 7.48 -7.27
C LEU A 123 15.11 6.32 -7.64
N ARG A 124 14.12 6.03 -6.80
CA ARG A 124 13.14 4.99 -7.07
C ARG A 124 12.27 5.31 -8.29
N MET A 125 11.80 6.56 -8.44
CA MET A 125 11.08 7.00 -9.64
C MET A 125 11.92 6.80 -10.91
N ALA A 126 13.24 6.92 -10.79
CA ALA A 126 14.18 6.65 -11.87
C ALA A 126 14.50 5.16 -12.05
N GLY A 127 13.89 4.26 -11.26
CA GLY A 127 14.15 2.83 -11.30
C GLY A 127 15.55 2.44 -10.83
N ILE A 128 16.18 3.27 -9.99
CA ILE A 128 17.52 3.01 -9.42
C ILE A 128 17.36 2.21 -8.12
N PRO A 129 17.86 0.97 -8.09
CA PRO A 129 17.82 0.14 -6.89
C PRO A 129 18.54 0.77 -5.72
N THR A 130 17.96 0.63 -4.52
CA THR A 130 18.51 1.20 -3.29
C THR A 130 18.66 0.16 -2.20
N ALA A 131 19.73 0.28 -1.41
CA ALA A 131 19.92 -0.53 -0.22
C ALA A 131 20.13 0.32 1.02
N VAL A 132 19.67 -0.17 2.17
CA VAL A 132 20.06 0.37 3.47
C VAL A 132 21.09 -0.55 4.12
N VAL A 133 22.16 0.05 4.69
CA VAL A 133 23.28 -0.66 5.28
C VAL A 133 23.55 -0.09 6.68
N SER A 134 23.33 -0.87 7.72
CA SER A 134 23.55 -0.42 9.12
C SER A 134 24.31 -1.45 9.93
N SER A 135 25.20 -0.99 10.80
CA SER A 135 25.86 -1.85 11.79
C SER A 135 24.91 -2.25 12.94
N SER A 136 23.75 -1.64 13.03
CA SER A 136 22.79 -1.84 14.12
C SER A 136 21.95 -3.12 13.92
N ARG A 137 21.85 -3.95 14.96
CA ARG A 137 20.89 -5.07 15.01
C ARG A 137 19.44 -4.59 15.11
N ASN A 138 19.23 -3.35 15.47
CA ASN A 138 17.91 -2.74 15.62
C ASN A 138 17.41 -2.06 14.33
N ALA A 139 18.18 -2.08 13.24
CA ALA A 139 17.86 -1.41 11.99
C ALA A 139 16.43 -1.73 11.51
N ARG A 140 16.02 -3.00 11.58
CA ARG A 140 14.65 -3.40 11.23
C ARG A 140 13.57 -2.69 12.06
N ALA A 141 13.79 -2.58 13.37
CA ALA A 141 12.84 -1.92 14.28
C ALA A 141 12.81 -0.40 14.05
N VAL A 142 14.00 0.21 13.86
CA VAL A 142 14.15 1.64 13.53
C VAL A 142 13.41 1.96 12.23
N MET A 143 13.65 1.20 11.16
CA MET A 143 13.00 1.37 9.87
C MET A 143 11.48 1.21 9.94
N ALA A 144 11.00 0.26 10.74
CA ALA A 144 9.56 0.06 10.96
C ALA A 144 8.91 1.23 11.70
N LEU A 145 9.58 1.75 12.75
CA LEU A 145 9.11 2.91 13.51
C LEU A 145 9.13 4.20 12.68
N ALA A 146 10.14 4.34 11.81
CA ALA A 146 10.28 5.46 10.89
C ALA A 146 9.34 5.37 9.66
N GLY A 147 8.72 4.21 9.40
CA GLY A 147 7.91 3.98 8.21
C GLY A 147 8.70 3.92 6.90
N VAL A 148 10.03 3.69 6.96
CA VAL A 148 10.93 3.70 5.78
C VAL A 148 11.34 2.31 5.31
N GLY A 149 10.83 1.25 5.96
CA GLY A 149 11.22 -0.15 5.67
C GLY A 149 11.13 -0.52 4.23
N GLY A 150 10.34 0.12 3.53
CA GLY A 150 10.11 -0.14 2.18
C GLY A 150 10.69 0.83 1.17
N LEU A 151 11.39 1.86 1.54
CA LEU A 151 12.12 2.70 0.57
C LEU A 151 13.34 1.99 -0.04
N PHE A 152 13.63 0.77 0.40
CA PHE A 152 14.84 0.04 0.01
C PHE A 152 14.52 -1.34 -0.54
N ASP A 153 15.18 -1.70 -1.62
CA ASP A 153 15.07 -3.02 -2.25
C ASP A 153 15.83 -4.08 -1.44
N VAL A 154 16.91 -3.66 -0.76
CA VAL A 154 17.77 -4.52 0.06
C VAL A 154 18.04 -3.87 1.42
N ARG A 155 18.08 -4.69 2.46
CA ARG A 155 18.60 -4.34 3.79
C ARG A 155 19.73 -5.29 4.16
N VAL A 156 20.86 -4.71 4.64
CA VAL A 156 21.94 -5.42 5.29
C VAL A 156 22.18 -4.77 6.64
N ASP A 157 22.09 -5.53 7.72
CA ASP A 157 22.14 -4.98 9.07
C ASP A 157 23.00 -5.84 10.03
N GLY A 158 23.10 -5.40 11.29
CA GLY A 158 23.90 -6.08 12.31
C GLY A 158 23.49 -7.54 12.58
N THR A 159 22.30 -7.97 12.17
CA THR A 159 21.89 -9.40 12.24
C THR A 159 22.53 -10.22 11.11
N ASP A 160 22.81 -9.59 9.97
CA ASP A 160 23.55 -10.22 8.86
C ASP A 160 25.04 -10.39 9.21
N VAL A 161 25.62 -9.43 9.96
CA VAL A 161 26.99 -9.53 10.50
C VAL A 161 27.16 -10.86 11.24
N GLU A 162 26.28 -11.16 12.17
CA GLU A 162 26.34 -12.39 12.95
C GLU A 162 26.06 -13.64 12.13
N ARG A 163 24.95 -13.64 11.38
CA ARG A 163 24.49 -14.80 10.62
C ARG A 163 25.46 -15.23 9.52
N ARG A 164 26.13 -14.25 8.88
CA ARG A 164 27.01 -14.47 7.73
C ARG A 164 28.49 -14.31 8.06
N ARG A 165 28.85 -14.01 9.31
CA ARG A 165 30.21 -13.75 9.79
C ARG A 165 30.91 -12.65 8.99
N LEU A 166 30.18 -11.57 8.69
CA LEU A 166 30.72 -10.39 8.01
C LEU A 166 31.51 -9.55 9.01
N ALA A 167 32.53 -8.84 8.53
CA ALA A 167 33.18 -7.80 9.33
C ALA A 167 32.31 -6.54 9.34
N GLY A 168 32.20 -5.88 10.51
CA GLY A 168 31.51 -4.59 10.64
C GLY A 168 32.37 -3.43 10.12
N LYS A 169 31.73 -2.24 9.91
CA LYS A 169 32.44 -1.01 9.56
C LYS A 169 33.62 -0.76 10.55
N PRO A 170 34.81 -0.41 10.09
CA PRO A 170 35.17 0.13 8.78
C PRO A 170 35.51 -0.91 7.70
N ALA A 171 35.27 -2.22 7.90
CA ALA A 171 35.44 -3.18 6.84
C ALA A 171 34.34 -3.01 5.76
N PRO A 172 34.61 -3.37 4.48
CA PRO A 172 33.66 -3.17 3.38
C PRO A 172 32.54 -4.18 3.31
N ASP A 173 32.57 -5.23 4.10
CA ASP A 173 31.77 -6.44 3.97
C ASP A 173 30.25 -6.15 3.89
N LEU A 174 29.73 -5.24 4.72
CA LEU A 174 28.31 -4.89 4.73
C LEU A 174 27.90 -4.23 3.42
N TYR A 175 28.69 -3.31 2.90
CA TYR A 175 28.40 -2.66 1.62
C TYR A 175 28.53 -3.61 0.44
N LEU A 176 29.57 -4.44 0.45
CA LEU A 176 29.75 -5.48 -0.60
C LEU A 176 28.61 -6.49 -0.62
N GLU A 177 28.12 -6.92 0.55
CA GLU A 177 26.95 -7.80 0.64
C GLU A 177 25.68 -7.11 0.15
N ALA A 178 25.51 -5.82 0.43
CA ALA A 178 24.35 -5.06 -0.07
C ALA A 178 24.40 -4.91 -1.60
N ALA A 179 25.53 -4.55 -2.17
CA ALA A 179 25.76 -4.46 -3.61
C ALA A 179 25.50 -5.81 -4.31
N ARG A 180 26.03 -6.91 -3.71
CA ARG A 180 25.79 -8.27 -4.19
C ARG A 180 24.32 -8.66 -4.18
N ARG A 181 23.55 -8.30 -3.14
CA ARG A 181 22.10 -8.57 -3.06
C ARG A 181 21.31 -7.74 -4.04
N LEU A 182 21.74 -6.50 -4.32
CA LEU A 182 21.16 -5.64 -5.36
C LEU A 182 21.45 -6.17 -6.77
N GLY A 183 22.53 -6.95 -6.94
CA GLY A 183 22.98 -7.44 -8.24
C GLY A 183 23.83 -6.44 -9.03
N PHE A 184 24.38 -5.40 -8.39
CA PHE A 184 25.20 -4.36 -9.01
C PHE A 184 26.62 -4.34 -8.43
N PRO A 185 27.66 -4.17 -9.29
CA PRO A 185 29.03 -4.11 -8.81
C PRO A 185 29.30 -2.78 -8.09
N PRO A 186 30.27 -2.74 -7.13
CA PRO A 186 30.67 -1.49 -6.46
C PRO A 186 31.04 -0.37 -7.43
N LYS A 187 31.69 -0.68 -8.56
CA LYS A 187 32.14 0.29 -9.58
C LYS A 187 31.01 0.99 -10.35
N THR A 188 29.76 0.62 -10.16
CA THR A 188 28.60 1.30 -10.71
C THR A 188 27.62 1.71 -9.61
N SER A 189 28.06 1.63 -8.35
CA SER A 189 27.24 1.92 -7.17
C SER A 189 27.78 3.09 -6.36
N ALA A 190 26.87 3.90 -5.81
CA ALA A 190 27.21 4.96 -4.87
C ALA A 190 26.89 4.55 -3.43
N VAL A 191 27.60 5.13 -2.45
CA VAL A 191 27.33 5.00 -1.02
C VAL A 191 27.14 6.37 -0.39
N VAL A 192 26.09 6.53 0.44
CA VAL A 192 25.81 7.73 1.23
C VAL A 192 26.03 7.41 2.70
N GLU A 193 26.88 8.20 3.37
CA GLU A 193 27.34 7.95 4.73
C GLU A 193 27.61 9.25 5.50
N ASP A 194 27.44 9.22 6.83
CA ASP A 194 27.72 10.35 7.73
C ASP A 194 28.84 10.07 8.74
N SER A 195 29.38 8.83 8.78
CA SER A 195 30.42 8.40 9.70
C SER A 195 31.76 8.14 9.01
N VAL A 196 32.87 8.41 9.74
CA VAL A 196 34.24 8.13 9.24
C VAL A 196 34.43 6.63 8.98
N ALA A 197 33.92 5.77 9.87
CA ALA A 197 34.05 4.33 9.73
C ALA A 197 33.30 3.80 8.49
N GLY A 198 32.12 4.35 8.20
CA GLY A 198 31.37 3.97 7.02
C GLY A 198 32.01 4.45 5.72
N ILE A 199 32.50 5.69 5.66
CA ILE A 199 33.27 6.21 4.52
C ILE A 199 34.49 5.32 4.24
N GLN A 200 35.25 4.93 5.28
CA GLN A 200 36.40 4.02 5.12
C GLN A 200 35.97 2.66 4.56
N GLY A 201 34.86 2.09 5.06
CA GLY A 201 34.33 0.83 4.57
C GLY A 201 33.88 0.90 3.10
N ALA A 202 33.18 1.97 2.72
CA ALA A 202 32.76 2.17 1.33
C ALA A 202 33.96 2.33 0.38
N ARG A 203 34.99 3.07 0.81
CA ARG A 203 36.23 3.22 0.03
C ARG A 203 37.00 1.91 -0.12
N ALA A 204 37.12 1.15 0.96
CA ALA A 204 37.75 -0.17 0.92
C ALA A 204 37.01 -1.15 0.02
N GLY A 205 35.69 -0.98 -0.13
CA GLY A 205 34.85 -1.77 -1.03
C GLY A 205 34.95 -1.41 -2.51
N GLY A 206 35.65 -0.31 -2.86
CA GLY A 206 35.87 0.12 -4.25
C GLY A 206 34.61 0.64 -4.95
N PHE A 207 33.73 1.30 -4.21
CA PHE A 207 32.53 1.93 -4.76
C PHE A 207 32.88 3.12 -5.64
N GLU A 208 32.09 3.32 -6.73
CA GLU A 208 32.32 4.37 -7.73
C GLU A 208 32.24 5.76 -7.11
N LEU A 209 31.29 5.99 -6.22
CA LEU A 209 31.05 7.29 -5.60
C LEU A 209 30.76 7.11 -4.10
N VAL A 210 31.53 7.77 -3.26
CA VAL A 210 31.31 7.81 -1.81
C VAL A 210 30.94 9.23 -1.40
N ILE A 211 29.67 9.42 -1.00
CA ILE A 211 29.07 10.68 -0.62
C ILE A 211 29.07 10.79 0.90
N GLY A 212 29.80 11.77 1.43
CA GLY A 212 29.77 12.12 2.85
C GLY A 212 28.64 13.11 3.13
N LEU A 213 27.72 12.77 4.05
CA LEU A 213 26.67 13.67 4.50
C LEU A 213 27.11 14.39 5.79
N GLN A 214 27.58 15.62 5.66
CA GLN A 214 28.09 16.42 6.77
C GLN A 214 27.13 17.55 7.14
N ARG A 215 26.25 17.32 8.10
CA ARG A 215 25.29 18.33 8.57
C ARG A 215 25.96 19.37 9.48
N ALA A 216 25.38 20.57 9.65
CA ALA A 216 25.98 21.83 10.12
C ALA A 216 26.79 21.82 11.42
N SER A 217 26.85 20.74 12.19
CA SER A 217 27.72 20.60 13.40
C SER A 217 28.64 19.38 13.35
N ALA A 218 28.67 18.66 12.23
CA ALA A 218 29.49 17.47 12.04
C ALA A 218 30.92 17.88 11.55
N PRO A 219 31.96 17.16 11.90
CA PRO A 219 33.31 17.43 11.42
C PRO A 219 33.53 16.92 10.01
N ALA A 220 34.67 17.29 9.44
CA ALA A 220 35.11 16.83 8.14
C ALA A 220 35.09 15.31 8.04
N LEU A 221 34.52 14.82 6.96
CA LEU A 221 34.49 13.41 6.58
C LEU A 221 35.65 13.15 5.60
N PRO A 222 36.82 12.78 6.06
CA PRO A 222 37.97 12.58 5.20
C PRO A 222 37.73 11.36 4.30
N ASN A 223 38.22 11.45 3.05
CA ASN A 223 38.16 10.41 2.04
C ASN A 223 36.78 10.15 1.42
N ALA A 224 35.73 10.96 1.63
CA ALA A 224 34.58 11.01 0.76
C ALA A 224 34.97 11.63 -0.60
N ASP A 225 34.35 11.19 -1.69
CA ASP A 225 34.55 11.82 -3.01
C ASP A 225 33.86 13.17 -3.06
N ILE A 226 32.68 13.24 -2.44
CA ILE A 226 31.86 14.44 -2.35
C ILE A 226 31.38 14.55 -0.90
N THR A 227 31.39 15.74 -0.35
CA THR A 227 30.78 16.04 0.94
C THR A 227 29.73 17.11 0.77
N VAL A 228 28.51 16.82 1.24
CA VAL A 228 27.36 17.74 1.16
C VAL A 228 26.74 17.95 2.53
N GLY A 229 26.12 19.12 2.74
CA GLY A 229 25.37 19.42 3.97
C GLY A 229 23.95 18.86 3.93
N SER A 230 23.41 18.70 2.73
CA SER A 230 22.09 18.14 2.44
C SER A 230 22.19 17.30 1.17
N LEU A 231 21.44 16.20 1.08
CA LEU A 231 21.34 15.42 -0.15
C LEU A 231 20.60 16.19 -1.26
N ALA A 232 19.85 17.22 -0.90
CA ALA A 232 19.24 18.14 -1.88
C ALA A 232 20.28 18.93 -2.68
N ASP A 233 21.53 19.07 -2.18
CA ASP A 233 22.64 19.75 -2.85
C ASP A 233 23.29 18.88 -3.95
N LEU A 234 22.94 17.59 -4.04
CA LEU A 234 23.48 16.71 -5.07
C LEU A 234 22.87 17.04 -6.43
N ASP A 235 23.73 17.19 -7.42
CA ASP A 235 23.31 17.19 -8.83
C ASP A 235 22.99 15.76 -9.25
N ILE A 236 21.71 15.39 -9.11
CA ILE A 236 21.20 14.10 -9.54
C ILE A 236 20.50 14.30 -10.88
N ASP A 237 21.26 14.11 -11.95
CA ASP A 237 20.72 13.98 -13.30
C ASP A 237 20.13 12.57 -13.41
N ILE A 238 18.85 12.48 -13.14
CA ILE A 238 18.06 11.26 -13.30
C ILE A 238 17.92 10.94 -14.78
N GLY A 239 18.81 11.42 -15.62
CA GLY A 239 18.72 11.34 -17.06
C GLY A 239 17.26 11.20 -17.44
N THR A 240 16.60 12.25 -17.80
CA THR A 240 15.30 12.15 -18.46
C THR A 240 15.51 11.44 -19.79
N ASP A 241 15.88 10.15 -19.75
CA ASP A 241 15.51 9.18 -20.74
C ASP A 241 14.03 8.80 -20.55
N THR A 242 13.21 9.74 -20.11
CA THR A 242 11.90 9.94 -20.69
C THR A 242 12.22 10.35 -22.11
N PRO A 243 12.05 9.51 -23.12
CA PRO A 243 12.38 9.89 -24.49
C PRO A 243 11.75 11.26 -24.74
N ALA A 244 12.51 12.20 -25.28
CA ALA A 244 11.97 13.51 -25.62
C ALA A 244 10.68 13.25 -26.42
N GLY A 245 9.52 13.76 -25.91
CA GLY A 245 8.21 13.49 -26.50
C GLY A 245 7.32 12.48 -25.75
N VAL A 246 7.76 11.81 -24.67
CA VAL A 246 6.88 10.86 -23.94
C VAL A 246 5.64 11.55 -23.34
N ASN A 247 5.79 12.81 -22.91
CA ASN A 247 4.62 13.60 -22.49
C ASN A 247 3.72 13.99 -23.66
N GLU A 248 4.24 14.05 -24.89
CA GLU A 248 3.47 14.35 -26.10
C GLU A 248 2.54 13.20 -26.49
N GLY A 249 2.87 11.95 -26.12
CA GLY A 249 2.04 10.77 -26.33
C GLY A 249 0.97 10.53 -25.24
N CYS A 250 1.03 11.24 -24.12
CA CYS A 250 0.08 11.10 -23.02
C CYS A 250 -1.07 12.11 -23.15
N GLU A 251 -2.29 11.60 -23.40
CA GLU A 251 -3.49 12.44 -23.51
C GLU A 251 -3.85 13.08 -22.16
N LEU A 252 -3.63 12.37 -21.05
CA LEU A 252 -3.91 12.87 -19.68
C LEU A 252 -2.98 14.01 -19.29
N CYS A 253 -1.73 14.03 -19.79
CA CYS A 253 -0.78 15.11 -19.50
C CYS A 253 -1.13 16.42 -20.22
N SER A 254 -1.87 16.37 -21.32
CA SER A 254 -2.33 17.56 -22.05
C SER A 254 -3.56 18.23 -21.43
N GLY A 255 -4.22 17.56 -20.44
CA GLY A 255 -5.38 18.07 -19.74
C GLY A 255 -5.02 19.12 -18.67
N ASP A 256 -6.04 19.79 -18.12
CA ASP A 256 -5.87 20.71 -16.99
C ASP A 256 -5.71 19.93 -15.67
N THR A 257 -4.47 19.59 -15.32
CA THR A 257 -4.14 18.87 -14.08
C THR A 257 -4.47 19.66 -12.80
N ARG A 258 -4.82 20.95 -12.90
CA ARG A 258 -5.29 21.80 -11.79
C ARG A 258 -6.81 21.85 -11.68
N SER A 259 -7.53 21.14 -12.51
CA SER A 259 -8.98 21.06 -12.46
C SER A 259 -9.45 20.65 -11.05
N PRO A 260 -10.40 21.37 -10.44
CA PRO A 260 -10.95 20.96 -9.15
C PRO A 260 -11.89 19.76 -9.26
N TRP A 261 -11.99 19.15 -10.42
CA TRP A 261 -12.78 17.95 -10.71
C TRP A 261 -11.93 16.70 -11.01
N GLU A 262 -10.62 16.83 -11.09
CA GLU A 262 -9.76 15.71 -11.41
C GLU A 262 -8.66 15.52 -10.36
N LEU A 263 -8.46 14.27 -9.95
CA LEU A 263 -7.36 13.85 -9.09
C LEU A 263 -6.33 13.13 -9.94
N HIS A 264 -5.12 13.66 -10.01
CA HIS A 264 -4.04 13.16 -10.83
C HIS A 264 -2.91 12.56 -10.01
N TYR A 265 -2.37 11.43 -10.45
CA TYR A 265 -1.17 10.80 -9.93
C TYR A 265 -0.20 10.55 -11.06
N LEU A 266 0.97 11.20 -11.01
CA LEU A 266 2.08 11.02 -11.95
C LEU A 266 3.14 10.12 -11.35
N GLY A 267 3.70 9.22 -12.17
CA GLY A 267 4.67 8.23 -11.75
C GLY A 267 4.08 7.10 -10.90
N PHE A 268 4.79 6.00 -10.86
CA PHE A 268 4.46 4.85 -10.02
C PHE A 268 5.23 4.94 -8.70
N ASP A 269 4.52 4.85 -7.57
CA ASP A 269 5.12 4.83 -6.24
C ASP A 269 4.51 3.69 -5.41
N VAL A 270 5.31 2.65 -5.21
CA VAL A 270 4.95 1.42 -4.47
C VAL A 270 4.32 1.71 -3.09
N TRP A 271 4.72 2.80 -2.43
CA TRP A 271 4.27 3.14 -1.07
C TRP A 271 2.94 3.88 -1.07
N GLU A 272 2.69 4.63 -2.13
CA GLU A 272 1.45 5.37 -2.27
C GLU A 272 0.37 4.54 -2.98
N GLU A 273 0.72 3.45 -3.65
CA GLU A 273 -0.25 2.65 -4.44
C GLU A 273 -1.44 2.20 -3.59
N GLY A 274 -1.22 1.69 -2.39
CA GLY A 274 -2.33 1.30 -1.52
C GLY A 274 -3.29 2.46 -1.17
N MET A 275 -2.76 3.68 -0.99
CA MET A 275 -3.53 4.90 -0.80
C MET A 275 -4.21 5.34 -2.11
N ARG A 276 -3.48 5.36 -3.23
CA ARG A 276 -3.99 5.72 -4.55
C ARG A 276 -5.14 4.80 -4.97
N GLU A 277 -4.99 3.49 -4.77
CA GLU A 277 -6.06 2.51 -5.01
C GLU A 277 -7.31 2.79 -4.18
N SER A 278 -7.15 3.19 -2.92
CA SER A 278 -8.26 3.56 -2.06
C SER A 278 -8.96 4.83 -2.54
N LEU A 279 -8.19 5.89 -2.84
CA LEU A 279 -8.72 7.18 -3.31
C LEU A 279 -9.30 7.09 -4.73
N CYS A 280 -8.79 6.20 -5.57
CA CYS A 280 -9.30 5.92 -6.92
C CYS A 280 -10.36 4.79 -6.96
N THR A 281 -10.93 4.40 -5.82
CA THR A 281 -12.05 3.46 -5.77
C THR A 281 -13.23 4.00 -6.55
N LEU A 282 -13.85 3.16 -7.36
CA LEU A 282 -15.12 3.43 -8.05
C LEU A 282 -16.23 2.58 -7.46
N GLY A 283 -17.39 3.18 -7.25
CA GLY A 283 -18.58 2.51 -6.71
C GLY A 283 -19.89 3.17 -7.14
N ASN A 284 -20.98 2.52 -6.80
CA ASN A 284 -22.33 2.98 -7.16
C ASN A 284 -23.38 2.78 -6.05
N GLY A 285 -22.93 2.47 -4.83
CA GLY A 285 -23.82 2.23 -3.68
C GLY A 285 -24.35 0.79 -3.58
N TYR A 286 -24.21 -0.01 -4.63
CA TYR A 286 -24.47 -1.45 -4.60
C TYR A 286 -23.14 -2.22 -4.41
N PHE A 287 -22.12 -1.89 -5.21
CA PHE A 287 -20.77 -2.40 -5.02
C PHE A 287 -19.71 -1.34 -5.35
N ALA A 288 -18.51 -1.59 -4.91
CA ALA A 288 -17.35 -0.79 -5.26
C ALA A 288 -16.12 -1.65 -5.51
N THR A 289 -15.21 -1.16 -6.36
CA THR A 289 -13.93 -1.79 -6.68
C THR A 289 -12.80 -0.79 -6.50
N ARG A 290 -11.75 -1.17 -5.78
CA ARG A 290 -10.56 -0.35 -5.55
C ARG A 290 -9.86 0.01 -6.86
N GLY A 291 -9.11 1.12 -6.82
CA GLY A 291 -8.40 1.66 -7.97
C GLY A 291 -7.16 0.88 -8.41
N ALA A 292 -7.03 -0.40 -8.04
CA ALA A 292 -5.88 -1.24 -8.37
C ALA A 292 -5.65 -1.39 -9.88
N LEU A 293 -4.40 -1.66 -10.24
CA LEU A 293 -4.01 -1.93 -11.62
C LEU A 293 -4.66 -3.24 -12.09
N PRO A 294 -5.26 -3.29 -13.29
CA PRO A 294 -5.90 -4.51 -13.81
C PRO A 294 -4.96 -5.70 -13.99
N GLU A 295 -3.67 -5.43 -14.17
CA GLU A 295 -2.63 -6.45 -14.34
C GLU A 295 -2.11 -6.99 -12.99
N ALA A 296 -2.52 -6.35 -11.87
CA ALA A 296 -2.03 -6.70 -10.56
C ALA A 296 -2.88 -7.76 -9.87
N THR A 297 -2.24 -8.52 -9.01
CA THR A 297 -2.87 -9.38 -8.01
C THR A 297 -2.63 -8.82 -6.61
N ALA A 298 -3.20 -9.44 -5.57
CA ALA A 298 -2.90 -9.07 -4.20
C ALA A 298 -1.48 -9.54 -3.84
N ASP A 299 -0.50 -8.63 -3.94
CA ASP A 299 0.94 -8.91 -3.83
C ASP A 299 1.65 -8.17 -2.67
N GLY A 300 0.89 -7.47 -1.83
CA GLY A 300 1.42 -6.65 -0.74
C GLY A 300 1.61 -5.17 -1.10
N VAL A 301 1.65 -4.83 -2.38
CA VAL A 301 1.61 -3.46 -2.93
C VAL A 301 0.19 -3.17 -3.42
N HIS A 302 -0.30 -4.03 -4.28
CA HIS A 302 -1.63 -3.94 -4.90
C HIS A 302 -2.66 -4.78 -4.15
N TYR A 303 -3.88 -4.30 -4.13
CA TYR A 303 -5.01 -5.01 -3.55
C TYR A 303 -6.32 -4.73 -4.34
N PRO A 304 -6.62 -5.52 -5.37
CA PRO A 304 -7.80 -5.34 -6.23
C PRO A 304 -9.11 -5.81 -5.55
N GLY A 305 -9.47 -5.15 -4.42
CA GLY A 305 -10.66 -5.52 -3.64
C GLY A 305 -11.96 -5.05 -4.28
N THR A 306 -12.96 -5.93 -4.32
CA THR A 306 -14.35 -5.63 -4.71
C THR A 306 -15.28 -5.94 -3.54
N TYR A 307 -16.15 -5.00 -3.16
CA TYR A 307 -17.02 -5.10 -1.99
C TYR A 307 -18.49 -4.82 -2.36
N LEU A 308 -19.41 -5.65 -1.87
CA LEU A 308 -20.85 -5.43 -1.99
C LEU A 308 -21.38 -4.83 -0.70
N ALA A 309 -22.25 -3.82 -0.82
CA ALA A 309 -22.85 -3.14 0.32
C ALA A 309 -23.64 -4.12 1.20
N GLY A 310 -23.32 -4.13 2.50
CA GLY A 310 -24.01 -4.95 3.50
C GLY A 310 -23.78 -6.46 3.38
N CYS A 311 -22.84 -6.92 2.58
CA CYS A 311 -22.48 -8.33 2.47
C CYS A 311 -21.35 -8.68 3.45
N TYR A 312 -21.74 -9.10 4.64
CA TYR A 312 -20.87 -9.51 5.72
C TYR A 312 -20.79 -11.03 5.84
N ASN A 313 -19.69 -11.52 6.41
CA ASN A 313 -19.54 -12.93 6.77
C ASN A 313 -18.74 -13.05 8.08
N ARG A 314 -19.17 -14.00 8.89
CA ARG A 314 -18.62 -14.27 10.21
C ARG A 314 -17.64 -15.44 10.14
N LEU A 315 -16.46 -15.27 10.73
CA LEU A 315 -15.45 -16.31 10.83
C LEU A 315 -15.02 -16.53 12.28
N ARG A 316 -14.36 -17.64 12.53
CA ARG A 316 -13.75 -17.97 13.82
C ARG A 316 -12.26 -18.13 13.64
N SER A 317 -11.51 -17.51 14.54
CA SER A 317 -10.06 -17.58 14.59
C SER A 317 -9.63 -17.97 16.00
N THR A 318 -8.64 -18.83 16.12
CA THR A 318 -8.09 -19.19 17.44
C THR A 318 -6.81 -18.39 17.68
N ILE A 319 -6.78 -17.55 18.73
CA ILE A 319 -5.64 -16.73 19.13
C ILE A 319 -5.25 -17.14 20.54
N ASP A 320 -4.00 -17.57 20.73
CA ASP A 320 -3.49 -18.02 22.03
C ASP A 320 -4.39 -19.09 22.71
N GLY A 321 -4.98 -19.99 21.89
CA GLY A 321 -5.87 -21.05 22.36
C GLY A 321 -7.29 -20.60 22.70
N ILE A 322 -7.67 -19.34 22.44
CA ILE A 322 -9.00 -18.78 22.66
C ILE A 322 -9.68 -18.54 21.31
N ASP A 323 -10.90 -19.05 21.18
CA ASP A 323 -11.71 -18.82 19.98
C ASP A 323 -12.30 -17.41 19.98
N HIS A 324 -12.05 -16.71 18.90
CA HIS A 324 -12.60 -15.40 18.59
C HIS A 324 -13.53 -15.54 17.38
N GLU A 325 -14.72 -14.95 17.48
CA GLU A 325 -15.65 -14.86 16.37
C GLU A 325 -15.76 -13.40 15.96
N ASP A 326 -15.56 -13.11 14.69
CA ASP A 326 -15.67 -11.78 14.13
C ASP A 326 -16.43 -11.75 12.80
N GLU A 327 -17.14 -10.67 12.58
CA GLU A 327 -17.84 -10.40 11.32
C GLU A 327 -17.06 -9.37 10.52
N SER A 328 -16.97 -9.55 9.21
CA SER A 328 -16.28 -8.61 8.31
C SER A 328 -17.04 -8.47 6.99
N ILE A 329 -16.93 -7.30 6.34
CA ILE A 329 -17.32 -7.16 4.95
C ILE A 329 -16.47 -8.11 4.11
N VAL A 330 -17.07 -8.72 3.09
CA VAL A 330 -16.40 -9.74 2.28
C VAL A 330 -15.73 -9.12 1.05
N ALA A 331 -14.47 -9.49 0.81
CA ALA A 331 -13.83 -9.28 -0.48
C ALA A 331 -14.36 -10.32 -1.48
N TRP A 332 -15.03 -9.85 -2.54
CA TRP A 332 -15.62 -10.67 -3.60
C TRP A 332 -14.66 -10.82 -4.78
N PRO A 333 -14.91 -11.71 -5.75
CA PRO A 333 -13.99 -11.99 -6.83
C PRO A 333 -13.42 -10.75 -7.53
N ASN A 334 -12.14 -10.81 -7.84
CA ASN A 334 -11.47 -9.79 -8.64
C ASN A 334 -11.94 -9.90 -10.10
N TRP A 335 -12.60 -8.86 -10.59
CA TRP A 335 -13.05 -8.79 -11.98
C TRP A 335 -12.10 -7.98 -12.87
N LEU A 336 -11.14 -7.26 -12.29
CA LEU A 336 -10.24 -6.37 -13.04
C LEU A 336 -9.36 -7.15 -14.01
N GLY A 337 -8.84 -8.30 -13.60
CA GLY A 337 -7.83 -9.11 -14.26
C GLY A 337 -7.78 -8.94 -15.78
N THR A 338 -6.84 -8.09 -16.26
CA THR A 338 -6.64 -7.84 -17.69
C THR A 338 -5.15 -7.65 -17.93
N THR A 339 -4.54 -8.56 -18.70
CA THR A 339 -3.11 -8.57 -18.97
C THR A 339 -2.83 -8.94 -20.43
N PHE A 340 -1.59 -8.73 -20.88
CA PHE A 340 -1.19 -9.06 -22.24
C PHE A 340 0.17 -9.77 -22.29
N SER A 341 0.45 -10.41 -23.40
CA SER A 341 1.72 -11.08 -23.71
C SER A 341 2.12 -10.74 -25.14
N ILE A 342 3.42 -10.60 -25.40
CA ILE A 342 3.98 -10.28 -26.72
C ILE A 342 4.68 -11.53 -27.26
N ASP A 343 4.30 -11.98 -28.47
CA ASP A 343 4.87 -13.14 -29.20
C ASP A 343 4.93 -14.44 -28.37
N GLY A 344 3.93 -14.66 -27.50
CA GLY A 344 3.89 -15.85 -26.62
C GLY A 344 4.89 -15.80 -25.47
N GLY A 345 5.50 -14.65 -25.19
CA GLY A 345 6.35 -14.41 -24.03
C GLY A 345 5.57 -14.39 -22.71
N PRO A 346 6.18 -13.98 -21.60
CA PRO A 346 5.52 -13.94 -20.31
C PRO A 346 4.35 -12.95 -20.31
N TRP A 347 3.32 -13.26 -19.52
CA TRP A 347 2.22 -12.34 -19.26
C TRP A 347 2.71 -11.12 -18.50
N PHE A 348 2.24 -9.96 -18.91
CA PHE A 348 2.55 -8.70 -18.26
C PHE A 348 2.06 -8.69 -16.80
N THR A 349 2.93 -8.28 -15.90
CA THR A 349 2.63 -7.94 -14.50
C THR A 349 3.37 -6.68 -14.11
N PRO A 350 2.94 -5.93 -13.09
CA PRO A 350 3.68 -4.75 -12.64
C PRO A 350 5.15 -5.04 -12.25
N ALA A 351 5.45 -6.29 -11.90
CA ALA A 351 6.80 -6.71 -11.48
C ALA A 351 7.77 -6.96 -12.66
N ASN A 352 7.27 -7.26 -13.87
CA ASN A 352 8.12 -7.65 -15.01
C ASN A 352 8.21 -6.61 -16.13
N GLN A 353 7.69 -5.41 -15.89
CA GLN A 353 7.72 -4.30 -16.85
C GLN A 353 8.16 -3.01 -16.18
N ARG A 354 8.94 -2.22 -16.90
CA ARG A 354 9.39 -0.91 -16.41
C ARG A 354 8.46 0.18 -16.95
N PRO A 355 7.74 0.92 -16.09
CA PRO A 355 7.01 2.10 -16.54
C PRO A 355 7.99 3.22 -16.89
N LEU A 356 8.02 3.62 -18.16
CA LEU A 356 8.71 4.82 -18.64
C LEU A 356 7.87 6.07 -18.38
N HIS A 357 6.55 5.91 -18.43
CA HIS A 357 5.55 6.91 -18.07
C HIS A 357 4.38 6.22 -17.37
N HIS A 358 3.80 6.88 -16.37
CA HIS A 358 2.62 6.39 -15.66
C HIS A 358 1.79 7.56 -15.18
N HIS A 359 0.52 7.61 -15.58
CA HIS A 359 -0.41 8.65 -15.20
C HIS A 359 -1.79 8.04 -14.91
N ILE A 360 -2.31 8.31 -13.74
CA ILE A 360 -3.67 7.95 -13.33
C ILE A 360 -4.45 9.25 -13.11
N ALA A 361 -5.68 9.31 -13.62
CA ALA A 361 -6.59 10.43 -13.42
C ALA A 361 -7.99 9.92 -13.04
N LEU A 362 -8.49 10.37 -11.89
CA LEU A 362 -9.87 10.15 -11.45
C LEU A 362 -10.68 11.41 -11.75
N ASP A 363 -11.58 11.32 -12.73
CA ASP A 363 -12.56 12.35 -13.05
C ASP A 363 -13.76 12.23 -12.08
N LEU A 364 -13.78 13.08 -11.07
CA LEU A 364 -14.83 13.12 -10.03
C LEU A 364 -16.18 13.50 -10.60
N LYS A 365 -16.18 14.37 -11.63
CA LYS A 365 -17.43 14.86 -12.23
C LYS A 365 -18.16 13.77 -12.99
N ARG A 366 -17.40 12.89 -13.66
CA ARG A 366 -17.92 11.84 -14.50
C ARG A 366 -17.92 10.47 -13.83
N GLY A 367 -17.20 10.31 -12.71
CA GLY A 367 -17.01 9.02 -12.01
C GLY A 367 -16.18 8.02 -12.83
N VAL A 368 -15.19 8.51 -13.56
CA VAL A 368 -14.37 7.72 -14.51
C VAL A 368 -12.93 7.69 -14.04
N LEU A 369 -12.33 6.51 -13.99
CA LEU A 369 -10.90 6.33 -13.73
C LEU A 369 -10.18 6.05 -15.05
N ARG A 370 -9.19 6.88 -15.38
CA ARG A 370 -8.34 6.74 -16.56
C ARG A 370 -6.90 6.47 -16.16
N ARG A 371 -6.22 5.67 -16.94
CA ARG A 371 -4.79 5.40 -16.79
C ARG A 371 -4.12 5.39 -18.15
N GLU A 372 -2.94 6.00 -18.21
CA GLU A 372 -2.02 5.90 -19.35
C GLU A 372 -0.63 5.54 -18.85
N SER A 373 -0.03 4.53 -19.46
CA SER A 373 1.33 4.08 -19.12
C SER A 373 2.09 3.72 -20.38
N LEU A 374 3.31 4.22 -20.51
CA LEU A 374 4.27 3.71 -21.46
C LEU A 374 5.18 2.71 -20.73
N LEU A 375 5.18 1.49 -21.20
CA LEU A 375 5.87 0.36 -20.58
C LEU A 375 7.00 -0.10 -21.47
N ALA A 376 8.16 -0.44 -20.91
CA ALA A 376 9.26 -1.08 -21.62
C ALA A 376 9.52 -2.48 -21.06
N ASP A 377 9.68 -3.47 -21.93
CA ASP A 377 10.11 -4.81 -21.55
C ASP A 377 11.65 -4.95 -21.60
N SER A 378 12.15 -6.14 -21.26
CA SER A 378 13.58 -6.45 -21.26
C SER A 378 14.23 -6.43 -22.66
N GLU A 379 13.44 -6.46 -23.72
CA GLU A 379 13.91 -6.38 -25.13
C GLU A 379 13.87 -4.95 -25.68
N GLY A 380 13.46 -3.97 -24.85
CA GLY A 380 13.35 -2.58 -25.25
C GLY A 380 12.11 -2.28 -26.09
N ARG A 381 11.15 -3.20 -26.18
CA ARG A 381 9.86 -2.96 -26.82
C ARG A 381 9.03 -2.05 -25.94
N ARG A 382 8.49 -0.99 -26.52
CA ARG A 382 7.70 0.02 -25.80
C ARG A 382 6.23 -0.10 -26.19
N THR A 383 5.36 -0.15 -25.18
CA THR A 383 3.91 -0.33 -25.34
C THR A 383 3.16 0.74 -24.57
N TRP A 384 2.30 1.51 -25.23
CA TRP A 384 1.29 2.31 -24.59
C TRP A 384 0.14 1.44 -24.12
N LEU A 385 -0.21 1.56 -22.84
CA LEU A 385 -1.36 0.95 -22.23
C LEU A 385 -2.29 2.04 -21.72
N ARG A 386 -3.47 2.19 -22.36
CA ARG A 386 -4.50 3.15 -21.98
C ARG A 386 -5.73 2.42 -21.49
N GLN A 387 -6.21 2.81 -20.32
CA GLN A 387 -7.34 2.15 -19.67
C GLN A 387 -8.37 3.17 -19.21
N THR A 388 -9.65 2.87 -19.42
CA THR A 388 -10.79 3.65 -18.91
C THR A 388 -11.74 2.71 -18.19
N ARG A 389 -12.05 3.02 -16.92
CA ARG A 389 -12.86 2.16 -16.06
C ARG A 389 -14.03 2.92 -15.45
N ILE A 390 -15.19 2.24 -15.39
CA ILE A 390 -16.39 2.71 -14.69
C ILE A 390 -16.99 1.57 -13.85
N VAL A 391 -17.60 1.94 -12.71
CA VAL A 391 -18.61 1.16 -12.02
C VAL A 391 -19.93 1.91 -12.25
N SER A 392 -20.85 1.31 -13.00
CA SER A 392 -21.98 2.04 -13.59
C SER A 392 -22.90 2.63 -12.53
N MET A 393 -23.10 3.95 -12.57
CA MET A 393 -24.09 4.64 -11.73
C MET A 393 -25.51 4.58 -12.35
N ALA A 394 -25.62 4.16 -13.60
CA ALA A 394 -26.90 3.97 -14.27
C ALA A 394 -27.50 2.59 -14.03
N SER A 395 -26.62 1.56 -13.99
CA SER A 395 -26.99 0.16 -13.83
C SER A 395 -26.25 -0.44 -12.64
N PRO A 396 -26.90 -0.73 -11.51
CA PRO A 396 -26.24 -1.07 -10.25
C PRO A 396 -25.34 -2.30 -10.33
N HIS A 397 -25.61 -3.21 -11.23
CA HIS A 397 -24.93 -4.49 -11.36
C HIS A 397 -23.78 -4.50 -12.38
N LEU A 398 -23.60 -3.43 -13.15
CA LEU A 398 -22.63 -3.39 -14.25
C LEU A 398 -21.38 -2.59 -13.92
N ALA A 399 -20.23 -3.08 -14.39
CA ALA A 399 -18.99 -2.31 -14.50
C ALA A 399 -18.30 -2.63 -15.81
N ALA A 400 -17.45 -1.73 -16.29
CA ALA A 400 -16.73 -1.93 -17.53
C ALA A 400 -15.31 -1.35 -17.48
N LEU A 401 -14.40 -2.01 -18.20
CA LEU A 401 -13.00 -1.63 -18.37
C LEU A 401 -12.67 -1.70 -19.86
N GLU A 402 -12.37 -0.56 -20.48
CA GLU A 402 -11.77 -0.49 -21.81
C GLU A 402 -10.26 -0.46 -21.66
N THR A 403 -9.54 -1.24 -22.46
CA THR A 403 -8.09 -1.32 -22.49
C THR A 403 -7.62 -1.23 -23.94
N ARG A 404 -6.73 -0.26 -24.22
CA ARG A 404 -6.05 -0.11 -25.50
C ARG A 404 -4.58 -0.42 -25.33
N ILE A 405 -4.03 -1.27 -26.18
CA ILE A 405 -2.64 -1.72 -26.20
C ILE A 405 -2.05 -1.31 -27.54
N GLU A 406 -1.10 -0.38 -27.50
CA GLU A 406 -0.55 0.26 -28.69
C GLU A 406 0.98 0.12 -28.68
N PRO A 407 1.57 -0.77 -29.53
CA PRO A 407 3.01 -0.81 -29.73
C PRO A 407 3.54 0.54 -30.19
N GLU A 408 4.64 1.01 -29.61
CA GLU A 408 5.27 2.28 -30.04
C GLU A 408 6.40 2.05 -31.05
N ASN A 409 7.22 1.02 -30.85
CA ASN A 409 8.46 0.81 -31.62
C ASN A 409 8.64 -0.61 -32.16
N TYR A 410 7.58 -1.43 -32.14
CA TYR A 410 7.65 -2.81 -32.61
C TYR A 410 6.36 -3.25 -33.30
N ARG A 411 6.43 -4.41 -33.99
CA ARG A 411 5.28 -5.15 -34.52
C ARG A 411 5.34 -6.57 -34.00
N ALA A 412 4.24 -7.08 -33.46
CA ALA A 412 4.19 -8.40 -32.83
C ALA A 412 2.78 -8.96 -32.74
N MET A 413 2.66 -10.26 -32.50
CA MET A 413 1.44 -10.89 -32.06
C MET A 413 1.18 -10.58 -30.58
N ILE A 414 0.15 -9.88 -30.25
CA ILE A 414 -0.24 -9.60 -28.86
C ILE A 414 -1.41 -10.47 -28.49
N ALA A 415 -1.25 -11.25 -27.41
CA ALA A 415 -2.31 -11.95 -26.71
C ALA A 415 -2.80 -11.10 -25.55
N VAL A 416 -4.11 -10.97 -25.38
CA VAL A 416 -4.74 -10.30 -24.22
C VAL A 416 -5.62 -11.28 -23.49
N ARG A 417 -5.49 -11.35 -22.16
CA ARG A 417 -6.31 -12.17 -21.27
C ARG A 417 -7.14 -11.28 -20.35
N CYS A 418 -8.44 -11.54 -20.35
CA CYS A 418 -9.40 -10.96 -19.42
C CYS A 418 -9.90 -12.07 -18.48
N ALA A 419 -9.62 -11.95 -17.18
CA ALA A 419 -9.89 -13.00 -16.19
C ALA A 419 -10.83 -12.51 -15.08
N LEU A 420 -11.65 -13.42 -14.57
CA LEU A 420 -12.34 -13.34 -13.29
C LEU A 420 -11.56 -14.24 -12.31
N ASP A 421 -11.32 -13.79 -11.07
CA ASP A 421 -10.54 -14.56 -10.10
C ASP A 421 -11.24 -14.55 -8.73
N ALA A 422 -11.50 -15.73 -8.20
CA ALA A 422 -12.13 -15.97 -6.90
C ALA A 422 -11.11 -16.37 -5.80
N ASP A 423 -9.81 -16.50 -6.12
CA ASP A 423 -8.79 -16.71 -5.10
C ASP A 423 -8.45 -15.37 -4.41
N VAL A 424 -9.44 -14.86 -3.71
CA VAL A 424 -9.36 -13.59 -2.98
C VAL A 424 -9.54 -13.82 -1.47
N ARG A 425 -8.87 -12.99 -0.67
CA ARG A 425 -8.92 -13.04 0.79
C ARG A 425 -9.03 -11.64 1.35
N ASN A 426 -9.63 -11.51 2.53
CA ASN A 426 -9.58 -10.25 3.26
C ASN A 426 -8.16 -10.06 3.82
N GLY A 427 -7.37 -9.20 3.24
CA GLY A 427 -5.96 -9.02 3.59
C GLY A 427 -5.46 -7.56 3.51
N ASN A 428 -6.37 -6.63 3.22
CA ASN A 428 -6.03 -5.22 3.04
C ASN A 428 -5.54 -4.54 4.34
N VAL A 429 -6.04 -4.98 5.51
CA VAL A 429 -5.71 -4.38 6.81
C VAL A 429 -4.73 -5.27 7.56
N ALA A 430 -3.56 -4.72 7.92
CA ALA A 430 -2.50 -5.47 8.60
C ALA A 430 -2.94 -6.06 9.94
N ASP A 431 -3.80 -5.36 10.68
CA ASP A 431 -4.30 -5.75 11.99
C ASP A 431 -5.13 -7.05 11.97
N PHE A 432 -5.69 -7.41 10.81
CA PHE A 432 -6.57 -8.57 10.64
C PHE A 432 -5.91 -9.74 9.90
N ARG A 433 -4.67 -9.60 9.44
CA ARG A 433 -3.97 -10.64 8.64
C ARG A 433 -3.71 -11.95 9.40
N THR A 434 -3.71 -11.91 10.72
CA THR A 434 -3.51 -13.10 11.58
C THR A 434 -4.82 -13.83 11.90
N LEU A 435 -5.97 -13.29 11.52
CA LEU A 435 -7.28 -13.91 11.63
C LEU A 435 -7.57 -14.80 10.42
N ASP A 436 -8.57 -15.71 10.55
CA ASP A 436 -9.12 -16.37 9.35
C ASP A 436 -9.71 -15.30 8.43
N ASN A 437 -9.23 -15.28 7.21
CA ASN A 437 -9.57 -14.28 6.19
C ASN A 437 -10.11 -14.90 4.90
N VAL A 438 -10.39 -16.21 4.91
CA VAL A 438 -10.96 -16.94 3.79
C VAL A 438 -12.48 -16.99 3.95
N HIS A 439 -13.16 -16.01 3.38
CA HIS A 439 -14.62 -15.87 3.50
C HIS A 439 -15.42 -16.69 2.47
N LEU A 440 -14.80 -17.10 1.37
CA LEU A 440 -15.47 -17.68 0.21
C LEU A 440 -15.42 -19.21 0.19
N THR A 441 -16.46 -19.84 -0.33
CA THR A 441 -16.60 -21.29 -0.50
C THR A 441 -17.53 -21.60 -1.69
N ASP A 442 -17.67 -22.88 -2.02
CA ASP A 442 -18.54 -23.39 -3.07
C ASP A 442 -18.29 -22.65 -4.40
N ILE A 443 -16.99 -22.50 -4.76
CA ILE A 443 -16.57 -21.79 -5.97
C ILE A 443 -16.84 -22.68 -7.16
N GLU A 444 -17.62 -22.18 -8.11
CA GLU A 444 -17.89 -22.77 -9.40
C GLU A 444 -17.53 -21.76 -10.48
N THR A 445 -16.86 -22.21 -11.51
CA THR A 445 -16.46 -21.42 -12.67
C THR A 445 -16.99 -22.05 -13.92
N GLY A 446 -17.14 -21.29 -14.98
CA GLY A 446 -17.57 -21.87 -16.26
C GLY A 446 -17.67 -20.85 -17.38
N LEU A 447 -18.12 -21.36 -18.51
CA LEU A 447 -18.39 -20.60 -19.73
C LEU A 447 -19.87 -20.70 -20.07
N GLY A 448 -20.46 -19.57 -20.37
CA GLY A 448 -21.85 -19.47 -20.89
C GLY A 448 -21.90 -19.42 -22.41
N ALA A 449 -23.08 -19.16 -22.95
CA ALA A 449 -23.24 -18.87 -24.38
C ALA A 449 -22.40 -17.63 -24.77
N ASP A 450 -21.99 -17.55 -26.03
CA ASP A 450 -21.15 -16.46 -26.58
C ASP A 450 -19.81 -16.25 -25.80
N ASP A 451 -19.25 -17.36 -25.29
CA ASP A 451 -18.01 -17.38 -24.52
C ASP A 451 -18.02 -16.50 -23.26
N LEU A 452 -19.18 -16.20 -22.69
CA LEU A 452 -19.28 -15.46 -21.43
C LEU A 452 -18.57 -16.25 -20.31
N ALA A 453 -17.54 -15.68 -19.70
CA ALA A 453 -16.90 -16.28 -18.53
C ALA A 453 -17.69 -15.93 -17.26
N TRP A 454 -17.83 -16.89 -16.34
CA TRP A 454 -18.54 -16.64 -15.09
C TRP A 454 -17.94 -17.36 -13.89
N ILE A 455 -18.19 -16.80 -12.71
CA ILE A 455 -17.92 -17.40 -11.41
C ILE A 455 -19.18 -17.32 -10.57
N ARG A 456 -19.53 -18.42 -9.88
CA ARG A 456 -20.55 -18.48 -8.83
C ARG A 456 -19.90 -19.02 -7.55
N LEU A 457 -20.23 -18.42 -6.40
CA LEU A 457 -19.67 -18.80 -5.12
C LEU A 457 -20.55 -18.33 -3.96
N ARG A 458 -20.18 -18.70 -2.73
CA ARG A 458 -20.90 -18.30 -1.52
C ARG A 458 -19.92 -17.85 -0.43
N SER A 459 -20.45 -17.01 0.48
CA SER A 459 -19.80 -16.79 1.77
C SER A 459 -19.97 -18.01 2.69
N ARG A 460 -18.93 -18.31 3.51
CA ARG A 460 -18.88 -19.56 4.28
C ARG A 460 -19.99 -19.70 5.33
N GLN A 461 -20.23 -18.66 6.14
CA GLN A 461 -21.20 -18.70 7.24
C GLN A 461 -22.51 -18.01 6.87
N SER A 462 -22.46 -16.81 6.33
CA SER A 462 -23.67 -16.03 5.97
C SER A 462 -24.42 -16.60 4.75
N ARG A 463 -23.77 -17.50 3.98
CA ARG A 463 -24.33 -18.23 2.84
C ARG A 463 -24.89 -17.32 1.74
N ILE A 464 -24.40 -16.09 1.65
CA ILE A 464 -24.72 -15.17 0.57
C ILE A 464 -24.12 -15.74 -0.72
N SER A 465 -24.98 -16.05 -1.70
CA SER A 465 -24.53 -16.48 -3.02
C SER A 465 -24.29 -15.26 -3.90
N VAL A 466 -23.17 -15.24 -4.61
CA VAL A 466 -22.82 -14.19 -5.58
C VAL A 466 -22.45 -14.83 -6.90
N ALA A 467 -22.87 -14.22 -7.99
CA ALA A 467 -22.46 -14.56 -9.33
C ALA A 467 -21.87 -13.34 -10.04
N LEU A 468 -20.77 -13.56 -10.73
CA LEU A 468 -20.04 -12.59 -11.52
C LEU A 468 -19.89 -13.18 -12.93
N ALA A 469 -20.41 -12.49 -13.94
CA ALA A 469 -20.23 -12.84 -15.35
C ALA A 469 -19.44 -11.75 -16.09
N SER A 470 -18.73 -12.12 -17.14
CA SER A 470 -17.90 -11.22 -17.95
C SER A 470 -18.13 -11.46 -19.43
N ARG A 471 -18.32 -10.37 -20.19
CA ARG A 471 -18.28 -10.33 -21.66
C ARG A 471 -17.05 -9.55 -22.08
N VAL A 472 -16.36 -10.04 -23.08
CA VAL A 472 -15.22 -9.37 -23.72
C VAL A 472 -15.57 -9.05 -25.17
N ASP A 473 -15.64 -7.76 -25.48
CA ASP A 473 -15.72 -7.24 -26.84
C ASP A 473 -14.33 -6.76 -27.25
N SER A 474 -13.81 -7.23 -28.37
CA SER A 474 -12.44 -6.96 -28.82
C SER A 474 -12.40 -6.63 -30.31
N SER A 475 -11.44 -5.80 -30.71
CA SER A 475 -11.09 -5.62 -32.13
C SER A 475 -10.54 -6.90 -32.77
N ALA A 476 -10.11 -7.87 -31.95
CA ALA A 476 -9.73 -9.21 -32.35
C ALA A 476 -10.73 -10.23 -31.77
N PRO A 477 -11.10 -11.29 -32.49
CA PRO A 477 -12.03 -12.28 -31.97
C PRO A 477 -11.49 -12.97 -30.71
N VAL A 478 -12.36 -13.29 -29.76
CA VAL A 478 -12.04 -14.21 -28.66
C VAL A 478 -11.72 -15.58 -29.28
N ARG A 479 -10.52 -16.09 -29.03
CA ARG A 479 -10.04 -17.35 -29.64
C ARG A 479 -9.96 -18.47 -28.64
N ARG A 480 -9.92 -18.15 -27.35
CA ARG A 480 -9.87 -19.12 -26.29
C ARG A 480 -10.61 -18.58 -25.08
N ALA A 481 -11.49 -19.39 -24.55
CA ALA A 481 -12.07 -19.19 -23.23
C ALA A 481 -11.80 -20.48 -22.42
N SER A 482 -11.56 -20.33 -21.13
CA SER A 482 -11.24 -21.47 -20.26
C SER A 482 -11.68 -21.15 -18.84
N ASP A 483 -12.04 -22.18 -18.12
CA ASP A 483 -12.32 -22.18 -16.69
C ASP A 483 -11.27 -23.01 -15.94
N GLN A 484 -10.99 -22.58 -14.72
CA GLN A 484 -10.09 -23.23 -13.76
C GLN A 484 -10.84 -23.26 -12.41
N PRO A 485 -10.38 -24.02 -11.42
CA PRO A 485 -11.11 -24.21 -10.16
C PRO A 485 -11.52 -22.90 -9.45
N THR A 486 -10.73 -21.84 -9.59
CA THR A 486 -10.99 -20.53 -8.93
C THR A 486 -11.04 -19.36 -9.90
N SER A 487 -10.88 -19.58 -11.21
CA SER A 487 -10.85 -18.50 -12.20
C SER A 487 -11.49 -18.91 -13.53
N ALA A 488 -12.01 -17.92 -14.24
CA ALA A 488 -12.47 -18.07 -15.61
C ALA A 488 -11.90 -16.92 -16.45
N PHE A 489 -11.47 -17.20 -17.69
CA PHE A 489 -10.85 -16.19 -18.54
C PHE A 489 -11.19 -16.33 -20.02
N GLN A 490 -11.03 -15.22 -20.72
CA GLN A 490 -11.18 -15.11 -22.19
C GLN A 490 -9.89 -14.53 -22.77
N GLU A 491 -9.40 -15.07 -23.86
CA GLU A 491 -8.20 -14.62 -24.56
C GLU A 491 -8.47 -14.23 -26.00
N SER A 492 -7.87 -13.13 -26.44
CA SER A 492 -7.87 -12.63 -27.83
C SER A 492 -6.46 -12.44 -28.32
N TRP A 493 -6.21 -12.73 -29.59
CA TRP A 493 -4.90 -12.51 -30.23
C TRP A 493 -5.06 -11.71 -31.51
N ALA A 494 -4.21 -10.68 -31.66
CA ALA A 494 -4.08 -9.94 -32.92
C ALA A 494 -2.63 -9.51 -33.15
N GLU A 495 -2.28 -9.35 -34.42
CA GLU A 495 -1.08 -8.63 -34.77
C GLU A 495 -1.28 -7.14 -34.49
N ALA A 496 -0.35 -6.53 -33.76
CA ALA A 496 -0.35 -5.11 -33.44
C ALA A 496 0.95 -4.44 -33.88
N SER A 497 0.86 -3.15 -34.19
CA SER A 497 1.95 -2.32 -34.68
C SER A 497 1.75 -0.87 -34.24
N PRO A 498 2.72 0.05 -34.45
CA PRO A 498 2.56 1.46 -34.12
C PRO A 498 1.36 2.16 -34.79
N THR A 499 0.84 1.58 -35.85
CA THR A 499 -0.33 2.11 -36.58
C THR A 499 -1.62 1.32 -36.34
N SER A 500 -1.57 0.21 -35.60
CA SER A 500 -2.70 -0.69 -35.37
C SER A 500 -2.60 -1.32 -33.99
N GLY A 501 -3.23 -0.68 -33.00
CA GLY A 501 -3.35 -1.22 -31.63
C GLY A 501 -4.50 -2.23 -31.48
N ILE A 502 -4.58 -2.83 -30.30
CA ILE A 502 -5.71 -3.69 -29.88
C ILE A 502 -6.58 -2.90 -28.91
N ASN A 503 -7.89 -2.89 -29.15
CA ASN A 503 -8.87 -2.36 -28.22
C ASN A 503 -9.74 -3.50 -27.68
N ILE A 504 -9.87 -3.56 -26.35
CA ILE A 504 -10.66 -4.56 -25.64
C ILE A 504 -11.55 -3.85 -24.63
N THR A 505 -12.82 -4.22 -24.64
CA THR A 505 -13.79 -3.85 -23.60
C THR A 505 -14.23 -5.08 -22.84
N LYS A 506 -13.98 -5.08 -21.54
CA LYS A 506 -14.50 -6.05 -20.60
C LYS A 506 -15.67 -5.45 -19.84
N THR A 507 -16.86 -6.02 -20.02
CA THR A 507 -18.08 -5.65 -19.27
C THR A 507 -18.42 -6.79 -18.32
N ILE A 508 -18.72 -6.45 -17.05
CA ILE A 508 -19.12 -7.45 -16.05
C ILE A 508 -20.50 -7.16 -15.52
N ALA A 509 -21.20 -8.25 -15.13
CA ALA A 509 -22.43 -8.20 -14.37
C ALA A 509 -22.26 -8.97 -13.06
N LEU A 510 -22.62 -8.32 -11.93
CA LEU A 510 -22.47 -8.85 -10.58
C LEU A 510 -23.81 -8.82 -9.86
N TYR A 511 -24.28 -10.00 -9.41
CA TYR A 511 -25.53 -10.20 -8.71
C TYR A 511 -25.33 -11.03 -7.44
N SER A 512 -26.18 -10.82 -6.46
CA SER A 512 -26.17 -11.55 -5.19
C SER A 512 -27.55 -12.16 -4.87
N SER A 513 -27.59 -13.17 -4.02
CA SER A 513 -28.85 -13.74 -3.50
C SER A 513 -29.65 -12.77 -2.62
N ARG A 514 -29.13 -11.57 -2.36
CA ARG A 514 -29.83 -10.49 -1.63
C ARG A 514 -30.60 -9.57 -2.57
N ASP A 515 -30.42 -9.71 -3.88
CA ASP A 515 -31.13 -8.89 -4.86
C ASP A 515 -32.59 -9.29 -4.94
N ARG A 516 -33.44 -8.28 -5.11
CA ARG A 516 -34.88 -8.48 -5.21
C ARG A 516 -35.29 -8.85 -6.64
N ALA A 517 -36.36 -9.58 -6.77
CA ALA A 517 -37.00 -9.92 -8.05
C ALA A 517 -36.07 -10.71 -9.01
N ILE A 518 -35.16 -11.49 -8.47
CA ILE A 518 -34.35 -12.45 -9.24
C ILE A 518 -34.58 -13.87 -8.74
N THR A 519 -34.47 -14.84 -9.62
CA THR A 519 -34.60 -16.27 -9.27
C THR A 519 -33.23 -16.86 -8.90
N ASP A 520 -32.23 -16.53 -9.69
CA ASP A 520 -30.83 -17.02 -9.51
C ASP A 520 -29.85 -15.95 -9.95
N PRO A 521 -28.83 -15.64 -9.12
CA PRO A 521 -27.81 -14.63 -9.45
C PRO A 521 -27.07 -14.91 -10.76
N LEU A 522 -26.71 -16.18 -11.05
CA LEU A 522 -25.94 -16.52 -12.24
C LEU A 522 -26.74 -16.34 -13.53
N SER A 523 -27.95 -16.88 -13.58
CA SER A 523 -28.80 -16.74 -14.76
C SER A 523 -29.12 -15.26 -15.05
N THR A 524 -29.30 -14.46 -14.00
CA THR A 524 -29.54 -13.02 -14.13
C THR A 524 -28.30 -12.29 -14.63
N ALA A 525 -27.11 -12.60 -14.10
CA ALA A 525 -25.85 -12.00 -14.54
C ALA A 525 -25.57 -12.28 -16.03
N LEU A 526 -25.77 -13.53 -16.46
CA LEU A 526 -25.60 -13.92 -17.86
C LEU A 526 -26.61 -13.23 -18.78
N SER A 527 -27.89 -13.18 -18.38
CA SER A 527 -28.94 -12.49 -19.15
C SER A 527 -28.70 -10.99 -19.29
N SER A 528 -28.19 -10.33 -18.23
CA SER A 528 -27.84 -8.88 -18.26
C SER A 528 -26.76 -8.56 -19.26
N LEU A 529 -25.84 -9.49 -19.53
CA LEU A 529 -24.76 -9.29 -20.51
C LEU A 529 -25.19 -9.67 -21.96
N ALA A 530 -26.31 -10.31 -22.11
CA ALA A 530 -26.90 -10.61 -23.45
C ALA A 530 -27.36 -9.30 -24.14
N GLU A 531 -27.79 -8.30 -23.38
CA GLU A 531 -27.98 -6.93 -23.87
C GLU A 531 -26.63 -6.30 -24.21
N ARG A 532 -26.44 -5.98 -25.51
CA ARG A 532 -25.11 -5.53 -25.99
C ARG A 532 -25.00 -4.01 -25.99
N ASP A 533 -25.00 -3.38 -24.80
CA ASP A 533 -24.58 -1.99 -24.70
C ASP A 533 -23.10 -1.87 -25.05
N THR A 534 -22.77 -0.90 -25.89
CA THR A 534 -21.37 -0.58 -26.18
C THR A 534 -20.74 0.21 -25.02
N PHE A 535 -19.41 0.19 -24.91
CA PHE A 535 -18.72 0.95 -23.86
C PHE A 535 -19.08 2.45 -23.86
N PRO A 536 -19.12 3.15 -25.01
CA PRO A 536 -19.58 4.54 -25.06
C PRO A 536 -21.01 4.75 -24.52
N MET A 537 -21.95 3.83 -24.81
CA MET A 537 -23.32 3.93 -24.30
C MET A 537 -23.38 3.74 -22.78
N LEU A 538 -22.58 2.81 -22.23
CA LEU A 538 -22.46 2.60 -20.79
C LEU A 538 -21.87 3.85 -20.11
N VAL A 539 -20.80 4.43 -20.68
CA VAL A 539 -20.20 5.67 -20.18
C VAL A 539 -21.18 6.84 -20.24
N GLU A 540 -21.90 7.02 -21.34
CA GLU A 540 -22.87 8.11 -21.49
C GLU A 540 -23.99 8.03 -20.46
N SER A 541 -24.58 6.85 -20.27
CA SER A 541 -25.64 6.64 -19.28
C SER A 541 -25.14 6.85 -17.85
N HIS A 542 -23.94 6.36 -17.55
CA HIS A 542 -23.22 6.54 -16.28
C HIS A 542 -22.96 8.02 -15.97
N VAL A 543 -22.39 8.76 -16.92
CA VAL A 543 -22.07 10.20 -16.77
C VAL A 543 -23.34 11.02 -16.55
N ARG A 544 -24.44 10.71 -17.25
CA ARG A 544 -25.73 11.39 -17.02
C ARG A 544 -26.25 11.20 -15.58
N GLN A 545 -26.06 10.03 -14.98
CA GLN A 545 -26.47 9.81 -13.59
C GLN A 545 -25.55 10.55 -12.60
N TRP A 546 -24.24 10.55 -12.82
CA TRP A 546 -23.32 11.34 -12.03
C TRP A 546 -23.65 12.84 -12.09
N GLN A 547 -24.00 13.36 -13.27
CA GLN A 547 -24.42 14.74 -13.43
C GLN A 547 -25.63 15.07 -12.53
N ARG A 548 -26.67 14.22 -12.55
CA ARG A 548 -27.84 14.40 -11.68
C ARG A 548 -27.52 14.37 -10.20
N LEU A 549 -26.54 13.55 -9.80
CA LEU A 549 -26.08 13.50 -8.40
C LEU A 549 -25.32 14.76 -8.05
N TRP A 550 -24.42 15.23 -8.90
CA TRP A 550 -23.69 16.46 -8.69
C TRP A 550 -24.61 17.70 -8.67
N ASP A 551 -25.65 17.75 -9.47
CA ASP A 551 -26.66 18.82 -9.42
C ASP A 551 -27.30 18.95 -8.03
N ARG A 552 -27.35 17.86 -7.26
CA ARG A 552 -27.85 17.82 -5.88
C ARG A 552 -26.78 18.05 -4.82
N PHE A 553 -25.57 17.53 -5.02
CA PHE A 553 -24.56 17.42 -3.98
C PHE A 553 -23.41 18.44 -4.08
N ASP A 554 -23.16 19.04 -5.27
CA ASP A 554 -22.05 19.99 -5.40
C ASP A 554 -22.25 21.20 -4.48
N LEU A 555 -21.24 21.52 -3.72
CA LEU A 555 -21.20 22.68 -2.84
C LEU A 555 -20.49 23.81 -3.59
N LYS A 556 -21.25 24.84 -3.96
CA LYS A 556 -20.71 26.07 -4.55
C LYS A 556 -19.98 26.86 -3.45
N ALA A 557 -18.75 26.44 -3.13
CA ALA A 557 -17.91 27.16 -2.20
C ALA A 557 -17.27 28.37 -2.91
N SER A 558 -17.29 29.54 -2.27
CA SER A 558 -16.56 30.73 -2.71
C SER A 558 -15.06 30.66 -2.35
N CYS A 559 -14.45 29.46 -2.49
CA CYS A 559 -13.03 29.25 -2.24
C CYS A 559 -12.25 29.43 -3.55
N SER A 560 -11.21 30.26 -3.53
CA SER A 560 -10.34 30.50 -4.69
C SER A 560 -9.26 29.42 -4.88
N ASP A 561 -9.05 28.56 -3.87
CA ASP A 561 -8.06 27.49 -3.92
C ASP A 561 -8.67 26.22 -4.54
N PRO A 562 -8.22 25.82 -5.75
CA PRO A 562 -8.75 24.65 -6.45
C PRO A 562 -8.48 23.33 -5.70
N ASP A 563 -7.40 23.24 -4.91
CA ASP A 563 -7.05 22.04 -4.17
C ASP A 563 -8.01 21.78 -3.02
N THR A 564 -8.41 22.82 -2.30
CA THR A 564 -9.44 22.75 -1.26
C THR A 564 -10.79 22.33 -1.86
N VAL A 565 -11.17 22.90 -3.00
CA VAL A 565 -12.41 22.55 -3.70
C VAL A 565 -12.38 21.09 -4.15
N ARG A 566 -11.26 20.64 -4.71
CA ARG A 566 -11.07 19.25 -5.12
C ARG A 566 -11.16 18.28 -3.94
N ALA A 567 -10.54 18.62 -2.80
CA ALA A 567 -10.60 17.79 -1.58
C ALA A 567 -12.04 17.63 -1.08
N VAL A 568 -12.84 18.70 -1.05
CA VAL A 568 -14.26 18.63 -0.68
C VAL A 568 -15.05 17.77 -1.65
N ARG A 569 -14.85 17.95 -2.97
CA ARG A 569 -15.51 17.13 -4.00
C ARG A 569 -15.12 15.66 -3.92
N LEU A 570 -13.87 15.35 -3.62
CA LEU A 570 -13.41 13.97 -3.41
C LEU A 570 -14.16 13.32 -2.24
N GLN A 571 -14.32 14.03 -1.11
CA GLN A 571 -15.09 13.51 0.03
C GLN A 571 -16.56 13.26 -0.35
N LEU A 572 -17.19 14.22 -1.04
CA LEU A 572 -18.56 14.06 -1.54
C LEU A 572 -18.68 12.90 -2.54
N PHE A 573 -17.73 12.78 -3.44
CA PHE A 573 -17.65 11.67 -4.40
C PHE A 573 -17.66 10.31 -3.68
N HIS A 574 -16.83 10.16 -2.64
CA HIS A 574 -16.77 8.93 -1.85
C HIS A 574 -18.05 8.66 -1.06
N VAL A 575 -18.71 9.69 -0.54
CA VAL A 575 -20.03 9.52 0.10
C VAL A 575 -21.05 9.06 -0.92
N ILE A 576 -21.15 9.72 -2.09
CA ILE A 576 -22.14 9.44 -3.13
C ILE A 576 -21.94 8.02 -3.71
N GLN A 577 -20.71 7.61 -3.97
CA GLN A 577 -20.45 6.28 -4.53
C GLN A 577 -20.67 5.13 -3.52
N SER A 578 -20.60 5.42 -2.22
CA SER A 578 -20.89 4.44 -1.16
C SER A 578 -22.37 4.38 -0.81
N LEU A 579 -23.08 5.51 -0.98
CA LEU A 579 -24.47 5.73 -0.58
C LEU A 579 -25.20 6.45 -1.71
N SER A 580 -25.69 5.68 -2.67
CA SER A 580 -26.37 6.19 -3.87
C SER A 580 -27.88 5.80 -3.86
N PRO A 581 -28.67 6.20 -4.85
CA PRO A 581 -30.03 5.71 -5.01
C PRO A 581 -30.14 4.17 -5.02
N HIS A 582 -29.11 3.44 -5.47
CA HIS A 582 -29.08 1.98 -5.47
C HIS A 582 -29.00 1.36 -4.06
N THR A 583 -28.64 2.16 -3.07
CA THR A 583 -28.57 1.73 -1.65
C THR A 583 -29.98 1.69 -1.01
N VAL A 584 -30.96 2.40 -1.55
CA VAL A 584 -32.30 2.59 -0.94
C VAL A 584 -33.01 1.27 -0.62
N ASP A 585 -32.88 0.28 -1.50
CA ASP A 585 -33.52 -1.02 -1.34
C ASP A 585 -32.68 -2.05 -0.59
N LEU A 586 -31.47 -1.66 -0.16
CA LEU A 586 -30.59 -2.54 0.59
C LEU A 586 -30.82 -2.35 2.10
N ASP A 587 -30.60 -3.42 2.88
CA ASP A 587 -30.61 -3.35 4.35
C ASP A 587 -29.19 -3.06 4.85
N VAL A 588 -28.76 -1.81 4.72
CA VAL A 588 -27.41 -1.33 5.04
C VAL A 588 -27.46 -0.02 5.83
N GLY A 589 -26.44 0.23 6.64
CA GLY A 589 -26.16 1.52 7.27
C GLY A 589 -25.02 2.24 6.57
N VAL A 590 -24.48 3.29 7.19
CA VAL A 590 -23.33 4.05 6.70
C VAL A 590 -22.05 3.36 7.16
N PRO A 591 -21.28 2.70 6.27
CA PRO A 591 -20.02 2.10 6.67
C PRO A 591 -18.99 3.19 6.97
N ALA A 592 -18.24 3.06 8.08
CA ALA A 592 -17.32 4.07 8.58
C ALA A 592 -16.23 4.52 7.57
N ARG A 593 -15.86 3.62 6.65
CA ARG A 593 -14.87 3.87 5.59
C ARG A 593 -15.42 3.68 4.18
N GLY A 594 -16.74 3.77 4.00
CA GLY A 594 -17.36 3.46 2.71
C GLY A 594 -17.09 2.02 2.26
N LEU A 595 -17.04 1.81 0.95
CA LEU A 595 -16.74 0.51 0.32
C LEU A 595 -15.32 0.46 -0.28
N HIS A 596 -14.35 1.17 0.34
CA HIS A 596 -12.99 1.33 -0.20
C HIS A 596 -11.99 0.28 0.28
N GLY A 597 -12.40 -0.59 1.22
CA GLY A 597 -11.54 -1.59 1.81
C GLY A 597 -12.12 -2.15 3.12
N GLU A 598 -11.30 -2.89 3.85
CA GLU A 598 -11.69 -3.66 5.03
C GLU A 598 -11.45 -2.94 6.35
N ALA A 599 -11.02 -1.67 6.32
CA ALA A 599 -10.79 -0.90 7.53
C ALA A 599 -12.06 -0.85 8.39
N TYR A 600 -11.90 -1.03 9.69
CA TYR A 600 -13.00 -1.25 10.64
C TYR A 600 -13.95 -2.39 10.23
N ARG A 601 -13.45 -3.38 9.45
CA ARG A 601 -14.21 -4.53 8.95
C ARG A 601 -15.43 -4.15 8.11
N GLY A 602 -15.48 -2.92 7.58
CA GLY A 602 -16.63 -2.38 6.87
C GLY A 602 -17.86 -2.12 7.74
N HIS A 603 -17.68 -2.08 9.07
CA HIS A 603 -18.76 -1.91 10.03
C HIS A 603 -19.34 -0.50 10.03
N ILE A 604 -20.53 -0.42 10.61
CA ILE A 604 -21.32 0.79 10.81
C ILE A 604 -21.06 1.27 12.24
N PHE A 605 -20.64 2.52 12.37
CA PHE A 605 -20.33 3.21 13.60
C PHE A 605 -21.23 4.45 13.79
N TRP A 606 -20.76 5.36 14.60
CA TRP A 606 -21.41 6.65 14.85
C TRP A 606 -21.18 7.70 13.74
N ASP A 607 -20.31 7.40 12.77
CA ASP A 607 -20.02 8.29 11.62
C ASP A 607 -21.27 8.67 10.83
N GLU A 608 -22.32 7.85 10.86
CA GLU A 608 -23.60 8.14 10.24
C GLU A 608 -24.22 9.46 10.75
N LEU A 609 -23.90 9.90 11.98
CA LEU A 609 -24.37 11.15 12.54
C LEU A 609 -23.86 12.38 11.76
N PHE A 610 -22.71 12.27 11.11
CA PHE A 610 -22.13 13.33 10.27
C PHE A 610 -22.64 13.26 8.81
N VAL A 611 -22.97 12.09 8.32
CA VAL A 611 -23.41 11.88 6.95
C VAL A 611 -24.92 12.13 6.80
N LEU A 612 -25.73 11.70 7.76
CA LEU A 612 -27.19 11.85 7.72
C LEU A 612 -27.67 13.29 7.58
N PRO A 613 -27.09 14.33 8.23
CA PRO A 613 -27.51 15.72 8.00
C PRO A 613 -27.40 16.17 6.55
N LEU A 614 -26.35 15.76 5.84
CA LEU A 614 -26.19 16.02 4.41
C LEU A 614 -27.25 15.29 3.59
N LEU A 615 -27.45 14.00 3.86
CA LEU A 615 -28.41 13.16 3.14
C LEU A 615 -29.87 13.59 3.39
N ASN A 616 -30.20 14.01 4.61
CA ASN A 616 -31.52 14.55 4.97
C ASN A 616 -31.92 15.73 4.07
N LEU A 617 -30.94 16.58 3.74
CA LEU A 617 -31.16 17.76 2.90
C LEU A 617 -31.18 17.43 1.40
N ARG A 618 -30.42 16.42 0.97
CA ARG A 618 -30.16 16.14 -0.46
C ARG A 618 -30.95 14.94 -1.00
N THR A 619 -31.09 13.89 -0.20
CA THR A 619 -31.72 12.60 -0.58
C THR A 619 -32.42 11.99 0.64
N PRO A 620 -33.53 12.56 1.12
CA PRO A 620 -34.21 12.10 2.34
C PRO A 620 -34.70 10.65 2.25
N GLU A 621 -35.04 10.15 1.06
CA GLU A 621 -35.40 8.76 0.81
C GLU A 621 -34.25 7.79 1.14
N LEU A 622 -33.03 8.15 0.79
CA LEU A 622 -31.83 7.38 1.13
C LEU A 622 -31.57 7.44 2.64
N SER A 623 -31.65 8.62 3.24
CA SER A 623 -31.49 8.80 4.68
C SER A 623 -32.48 7.93 5.46
N LYS A 624 -33.75 7.91 5.04
CA LYS A 624 -34.77 7.04 5.63
C LYS A 624 -34.40 5.56 5.52
N SER A 625 -33.91 5.11 4.37
CA SER A 625 -33.49 3.72 4.17
C SER A 625 -32.33 3.34 5.12
N LEU A 626 -31.33 4.20 5.27
CA LEU A 626 -30.21 3.99 6.19
C LEU A 626 -30.66 3.94 7.66
N LEU A 627 -31.59 4.81 8.07
CA LEU A 627 -32.18 4.76 9.42
C LEU A 627 -33.00 3.50 9.67
N LEU A 628 -33.62 2.91 8.63
CA LEU A 628 -34.31 1.63 8.74
C LEU A 628 -33.38 0.48 9.11
N TYR A 629 -32.09 0.57 8.77
CA TYR A 629 -31.09 -0.39 9.25
C TYR A 629 -31.07 -0.43 10.79
N ARG A 630 -31.00 0.71 11.47
CA ARG A 630 -31.06 0.80 12.94
C ARG A 630 -32.42 0.36 13.48
N HIS A 631 -33.50 0.81 12.85
CA HIS A 631 -34.86 0.44 13.28
C HIS A 631 -35.09 -1.08 13.27
N ARG A 632 -34.67 -1.78 12.24
CA ARG A 632 -34.79 -3.24 12.12
C ARG A 632 -33.98 -3.97 13.21
N ARG A 633 -32.94 -3.37 13.73
CA ARG A 633 -32.06 -3.91 14.78
C ARG A 633 -32.38 -3.40 16.20
N LEU A 634 -33.47 -2.67 16.34
CA LEU A 634 -33.95 -2.18 17.63
C LEU A 634 -34.18 -3.29 18.69
N PRO A 635 -34.69 -4.50 18.32
CA PRO A 635 -34.80 -5.59 19.31
C PRO A 635 -33.46 -5.99 19.93
N GLN A 636 -32.38 -6.02 19.15
CA GLN A 636 -31.03 -6.31 19.64
C GLN A 636 -30.51 -5.19 20.56
N ALA A 637 -30.70 -3.95 20.17
CA ALA A 637 -30.31 -2.80 20.98
C ALA A 637 -31.06 -2.77 22.32
N ARG A 638 -32.36 -3.12 22.36
CA ARG A 638 -33.14 -3.26 23.59
C ARG A 638 -32.67 -4.43 24.47
N ARG A 639 -32.25 -5.54 23.87
CA ARG A 639 -31.68 -6.67 24.59
C ARG A 639 -30.37 -6.26 25.26
N ARG A 640 -29.46 -5.64 24.53
CA ARG A 640 -28.20 -5.13 25.04
C ARG A 640 -28.39 -4.15 26.20
N ALA A 641 -29.33 -3.23 26.08
CA ALA A 641 -29.63 -2.29 27.14
C ALA A 641 -30.01 -3.04 28.44
N ARG A 642 -30.91 -4.03 28.36
CA ARG A 642 -31.32 -4.84 29.51
C ARG A 642 -30.16 -5.64 30.12
N GLU A 643 -29.32 -6.27 29.30
CA GLU A 643 -28.13 -7.02 29.73
C GLU A 643 -27.14 -6.13 30.48
N MET A 644 -27.09 -4.84 30.15
CA MET A 644 -26.24 -3.85 30.83
C MET A 644 -26.93 -3.07 31.95
N GLY A 645 -28.17 -3.43 32.28
CA GLY A 645 -28.93 -2.81 33.38
C GLY A 645 -29.61 -1.47 33.02
N TYR A 646 -29.72 -1.13 31.73
CA TYR A 646 -30.36 0.10 31.23
C TYR A 646 -31.78 -0.14 30.73
N LEU A 647 -32.62 0.89 30.83
CA LEU A 647 -33.91 0.97 30.15
C LEU A 647 -33.73 1.53 28.74
N GLY A 648 -34.65 1.12 27.82
CA GLY A 648 -34.61 1.64 26.45
C GLY A 648 -33.83 0.77 25.47
N ALA A 649 -33.03 1.36 24.61
CA ALA A 649 -32.25 0.69 23.59
C ALA A 649 -30.80 1.21 23.59
N LEU A 650 -29.83 0.34 23.48
CA LEU A 650 -28.41 0.67 23.43
C LEU A 650 -27.82 0.08 22.15
N PHE A 651 -27.62 0.91 21.14
CA PHE A 651 -26.98 0.49 19.89
C PHE A 651 -25.49 0.19 20.10
N PRO A 652 -24.92 -0.76 19.37
CA PRO A 652 -23.52 -1.12 19.50
C PRO A 652 -22.58 -0.03 19.01
N TRP A 653 -21.35 -0.04 19.51
CA TRP A 653 -20.27 0.80 19.00
C TRP A 653 -19.93 0.45 17.54
N GLN A 654 -19.77 -0.85 17.26
CA GLN A 654 -19.61 -1.40 15.92
C GLN A 654 -20.74 -2.38 15.62
N SER A 655 -21.33 -2.30 14.43
CA SER A 655 -22.33 -3.27 14.00
C SER A 655 -22.18 -3.66 12.55
N GLY A 656 -22.40 -4.93 12.27
CA GLY A 656 -22.42 -5.51 10.94
C GLY A 656 -23.85 -5.87 10.50
N SER A 657 -24.10 -7.15 10.17
CA SER A 657 -25.36 -7.62 9.58
C SER A 657 -26.53 -7.61 10.54
N ASP A 658 -26.36 -8.05 11.80
CA ASP A 658 -27.45 -8.36 12.72
C ASP A 658 -27.63 -7.38 13.91
N GLY A 659 -26.76 -6.37 14.01
CA GLY A 659 -26.84 -5.33 15.05
C GLY A 659 -26.30 -5.76 16.42
N ARG A 660 -25.56 -6.86 16.51
CA ARG A 660 -24.76 -7.20 17.69
C ARG A 660 -23.60 -6.22 17.85
N GLU A 661 -23.01 -6.20 19.05
CA GLU A 661 -21.74 -5.52 19.28
C GLU A 661 -20.61 -6.33 18.63
N GLU A 662 -19.97 -5.76 17.63
CA GLU A 662 -18.89 -6.38 16.86
C GLU A 662 -17.50 -5.83 17.23
N THR A 663 -17.41 -4.95 18.23
CA THR A 663 -16.11 -4.49 18.73
C THR A 663 -15.28 -5.68 19.21
N PRO A 664 -14.10 -5.92 18.66
CA PRO A 664 -13.26 -7.03 19.07
C PRO A 664 -12.85 -6.87 20.53
N ARG A 665 -12.74 -7.98 21.26
CA ARG A 665 -12.22 -7.95 22.64
C ARG A 665 -10.72 -7.69 22.69
N LEU A 666 -10.02 -8.09 21.65
CA LEU A 666 -8.59 -7.90 21.45
C LEU A 666 -8.34 -7.23 20.11
N LEU A 667 -7.41 -6.28 20.12
CA LEU A 667 -6.91 -5.61 18.92
C LEU A 667 -5.43 -5.98 18.74
N PHE A 668 -5.06 -6.44 17.56
CA PHE A 668 -3.66 -6.67 17.22
C PHE A 668 -2.95 -5.35 16.99
N ASN A 669 -1.82 -5.16 17.67
CA ASN A 669 -0.96 -4.01 17.42
C ASN A 669 0.23 -4.44 16.55
N PRO A 670 0.26 -4.07 15.25
CA PRO A 670 1.31 -4.49 14.32
C PRO A 670 2.70 -4.01 14.74
N ARG A 671 2.77 -2.85 15.44
CA ARG A 671 4.05 -2.28 15.91
C ARG A 671 4.70 -3.10 17.02
N SER A 672 3.89 -3.61 17.94
CA SER A 672 4.37 -4.42 19.07
C SER A 672 4.31 -5.93 18.80
N GLY A 673 3.60 -6.36 17.74
CA GLY A 673 3.31 -7.77 17.46
C GLY A 673 2.44 -8.45 18.52
N ARG A 674 1.67 -7.70 19.31
CA ARG A 674 0.90 -8.21 20.45
C ARG A 674 -0.59 -7.92 20.29
N TRP A 675 -1.40 -8.81 20.82
CA TRP A 675 -2.82 -8.61 21.03
C TRP A 675 -3.04 -7.82 22.32
N MET A 676 -3.86 -6.77 22.27
CA MET A 676 -4.16 -5.87 23.39
C MET A 676 -5.67 -5.81 23.61
N PRO A 677 -6.16 -5.69 24.88
CA PRO A 677 -7.59 -5.50 25.13
C PRO A 677 -8.13 -4.26 24.44
N ASP A 678 -9.27 -4.42 23.77
CA ASP A 678 -10.06 -3.31 23.22
C ASP A 678 -11.26 -3.03 24.12
N HIS A 679 -11.38 -1.78 24.57
CA HIS A 679 -12.45 -1.32 25.45
C HIS A 679 -13.45 -0.39 24.74
N SER A 680 -13.36 -0.23 23.42
CA SER A 680 -14.20 0.67 22.63
C SER A 680 -15.70 0.32 22.74
N SER A 681 -16.03 -0.96 22.95
CA SER A 681 -17.43 -1.40 23.19
C SER A 681 -18.11 -0.73 24.37
N ARG A 682 -17.35 -0.09 25.28
CA ARG A 682 -17.87 0.67 26.42
C ARG A 682 -18.26 2.11 26.10
N GLN A 683 -18.09 2.53 24.85
CA GLN A 683 -18.48 3.85 24.40
C GLN A 683 -19.94 3.84 23.92
N PHE A 684 -20.76 4.79 24.39
CA PHE A 684 -22.21 4.78 24.26
C PHE A 684 -22.79 5.92 23.43
N HIS A 685 -22.00 6.55 22.58
CA HIS A 685 -22.49 7.73 21.87
C HIS A 685 -23.46 7.44 20.72
N VAL A 686 -23.74 6.21 20.38
CA VAL A 686 -24.81 5.82 19.44
C VAL A 686 -26.01 5.18 20.14
N GLY A 687 -25.98 5.08 21.46
CA GLY A 687 -27.04 4.50 22.30
C GLY A 687 -28.07 5.51 22.77
#